data_2c6ccd56bc84ed57719da28a379d70eb
#
_entry.id   2c6ccd56bc84ed57719da28a379d70eb
#
_cell.length_a   1.000
_cell.length_b   1.000
_cell.length_c   1.000
_cell.angle_alpha   90.00
_cell.angle_beta   90.00
_cell.angle_gamma   90.00
#
_symmetry.space_group_name_H-M   'P 1'
#
loop_
_entity.id
_entity.type
_entity.pdbx_description
1 polymer ?
#
loop_
_entity_poly.entity_id
_entity_poly.type
_entity_poly.pdbx_seq_one_letter_code
_entity_poly.pdbx_strand_id
1 'polypeptide(L)'
;MSESGTQITLKQLMNRHQRIQIPMIQRDYAQGRLTAADVREEFLGSLQQAFALAQNDSALPLNLDFIYGSVETNGSTRFQPLDGQQRLTTLFLLHWYLAWRDNSEAEFRQVFCEGNKSRFSYFVRPSSTEFFDALVNFWPAREAADGASLATLITNQAWYFRYWRLDPTIQSCLIMLQAIHEHFANVTGAYARLMDEQQPVITFQLLDLDHFGLSDDLYIKMNARGKPLTAFETFKARFEHELKDQFADEIREISGQTFTVADFFARRMDNRWADFFWVYRDKETNLYDDAIMNFFHGVAFICRDPEDLGYLEDISTFRSKLLKSNYALYHKGKWLERDFSATLMLLMETWGAQNNRFTPILSDNPFFNEAAVFQRLVSDPATIAYTDLVQLFAYVSFLRAADKQGAQVDPQALLEWMRLIYNLSINSSYERPADMQRSLQAVSGLLPHANDILSHFANSEKPTAGFYVQQVSEEKLKAELLLAHSGWRELIDRAEKHGYFKGQIEFLLEFSGALAKRRESELENWVPSEHLHLQLRFCEYLNKTEKMFNTRGLISLPDFRWERALLSLGDYFLLSGSNYSFLVNSASEQASWKRLIRGGTGENVLKARSLLQNLLDLIDFDASVESQLDEMIANADGLEPWRQIMVDTPAVFDYCGDHALRWDEHDIYLLKKSRMSGMHAELFSYHLYAQLGTKQMQKKLLPLRLVEYETVSGTEYEPSLYLGLTFQGFEVFPLIYSDSGNFRIQLPRKSLKPVPDLEKLLVETFSFEVEKELITLAVARERIQPTLCAMAKEIRILEAQSALA
;
A
#
# COMPACT_ATOMS: atom_id res chain seq x y z
N MET A 1 -45.68 46.52 -7.27
CA MET A 1 -45.30 46.64 -5.87
C MET A 1 -44.28 45.57 -5.59
N SER A 2 -43.06 45.93 -5.25
CA SER A 2 -42.00 44.98 -4.93
C SER A 2 -42.28 44.41 -3.55
N GLU A 3 -42.77 43.18 -3.48
CA GLU A 3 -42.78 42.44 -2.23
C GLU A 3 -41.33 42.01 -1.89
N SER A 4 -40.68 42.93 -1.15
CA SER A 4 -39.43 42.62 -0.48
C SER A 4 -39.72 41.56 0.58
N GLY A 5 -38.97 40.45 0.59
CA GLY A 5 -39.12 39.39 1.59
C GLY A 5 -39.13 39.97 3.01
N THR A 6 -39.89 39.32 3.90
CA THR A 6 -39.99 39.78 5.29
C THR A 6 -38.83 39.19 6.09
N GLN A 7 -38.00 39.99 6.70
CA GLN A 7 -36.93 39.53 7.60
C GLN A 7 -37.53 39.02 8.91
N ILE A 8 -37.30 37.75 9.23
CA ILE A 8 -37.83 37.07 10.43
C ILE A 8 -36.83 36.13 11.09
N THR A 9 -37.12 35.79 12.34
CA THR A 9 -36.42 34.72 13.09
C THR A 9 -37.12 33.37 12.93
N LEU A 10 -36.47 32.26 13.33
CA LEU A 10 -37.12 30.95 13.36
C LEU A 10 -38.30 30.89 14.34
N LYS A 11 -38.20 31.58 15.50
CA LYS A 11 -39.32 31.74 16.43
C LYS A 11 -40.52 32.38 15.78
N GLN A 12 -40.33 33.48 15.07
CA GLN A 12 -41.41 34.17 14.34
C GLN A 12 -42.03 33.31 13.26
N LEU A 13 -41.21 32.51 12.55
CA LEU A 13 -41.73 31.54 11.57
C LEU A 13 -42.60 30.46 12.25
N MET A 14 -42.15 29.94 13.40
CA MET A 14 -42.90 28.96 14.20
C MET A 14 -44.21 29.55 14.75
N ASN A 15 -44.23 30.82 15.08
CA ASN A 15 -45.45 31.50 15.57
C ASN A 15 -46.46 31.78 14.45
N ARG A 16 -46.02 31.95 13.20
CA ARG A 16 -46.90 32.17 12.04
C ARG A 16 -47.58 30.86 11.59
N HIS A 17 -46.93 29.72 11.74
CA HIS A 17 -47.43 28.42 11.24
C HIS A 17 -47.45 27.37 12.35
N GLN A 18 -48.47 26.51 12.33
CA GLN A 18 -48.57 25.44 13.36
C GLN A 18 -47.45 24.41 13.26
N ARG A 19 -46.97 24.16 12.03
CA ARG A 19 -45.86 23.18 11.79
C ARG A 19 -45.00 23.64 10.64
N ILE A 20 -43.72 23.30 10.71
CA ILE A 20 -42.76 23.36 9.60
C ILE A 20 -42.47 21.92 9.22
N GLN A 21 -42.75 21.54 7.97
CA GLN A 21 -42.62 20.17 7.50
C GLN A 21 -41.82 20.12 6.20
N ILE A 22 -40.65 19.49 6.24
CA ILE A 22 -39.81 19.29 5.05
C ILE A 22 -40.49 18.23 4.16
N PRO A 23 -40.88 18.57 2.92
CA PRO A 23 -41.67 17.70 2.08
C PRO A 23 -40.84 16.55 1.50
N MET A 24 -41.54 15.48 1.02
CA MET A 24 -40.94 14.25 0.51
C MET A 24 -40.00 14.48 -0.70
N ILE A 25 -40.28 15.50 -1.47
CA ILE A 25 -39.53 15.82 -2.70
C ILE A 25 -38.17 16.48 -2.39
N GLN A 26 -37.93 16.84 -1.13
CA GLN A 26 -36.70 17.47 -0.68
C GLN A 26 -35.61 16.43 -0.37
N ARG A 27 -34.36 16.90 -0.40
CA ARG A 27 -33.21 16.07 -0.05
C ARG A 27 -33.18 15.75 1.44
N ASP A 28 -32.49 14.65 1.79
CA ASP A 28 -32.11 14.38 3.16
C ASP A 28 -31.30 15.55 3.76
N TYR A 29 -31.23 15.64 5.08
CA TYR A 29 -30.41 16.63 5.75
C TYR A 29 -28.92 16.41 5.44
N ALA A 30 -28.36 17.25 4.58
CA ALA A 30 -27.02 17.01 4.04
C ALA A 30 -25.89 17.75 4.80
N GLN A 31 -26.17 18.89 5.46
CA GLN A 31 -25.15 19.65 6.22
C GLN A 31 -24.52 18.86 7.38
N GLY A 32 -25.24 17.87 7.93
CA GLY A 32 -24.71 16.98 8.94
C GLY A 32 -23.92 15.79 8.41
N ARG A 33 -23.79 15.58 7.10
CA ARG A 33 -23.01 14.47 6.55
C ARG A 33 -21.51 14.65 6.80
N LEU A 34 -20.77 13.54 6.90
CA LEU A 34 -19.31 13.58 7.05
C LEU A 34 -18.62 14.33 5.89
N THR A 35 -19.15 14.17 4.67
CA THR A 35 -18.65 14.85 3.46
C THR A 35 -18.92 16.36 3.41
N ALA A 36 -19.75 16.89 4.33
CA ALA A 36 -20.09 18.30 4.40
C ALA A 36 -19.41 18.98 5.61
N ALA A 37 -18.31 18.45 6.10
CA ALA A 37 -17.62 18.95 7.28
C ALA A 37 -17.24 20.43 7.13
N ASP A 38 -16.64 20.82 6.01
CA ASP A 38 -16.21 22.21 5.78
C ASP A 38 -17.37 23.20 5.80
N VAL A 39 -18.45 22.88 5.10
CA VAL A 39 -19.66 23.71 5.07
C VAL A 39 -20.28 23.82 6.46
N ARG A 40 -20.26 22.74 7.23
CA ARG A 40 -20.76 22.71 8.61
C ARG A 40 -19.92 23.60 9.53
N GLU A 41 -18.60 23.45 9.50
CA GLU A 41 -17.68 24.24 10.32
C GLU A 41 -17.78 25.73 10.03
N GLU A 42 -17.80 26.12 8.77
CA GLU A 42 -17.97 27.50 8.34
C GLU A 42 -19.31 28.07 8.79
N PHE A 43 -20.39 27.32 8.61
CA PHE A 43 -21.72 27.77 9.02
C PHE A 43 -21.84 27.90 10.54
N LEU A 44 -21.38 26.90 11.31
CA LEU A 44 -21.40 26.99 12.76
C LEU A 44 -20.44 28.06 13.30
N GLY A 45 -19.30 28.26 12.68
CA GLY A 45 -18.38 29.36 12.99
C GLY A 45 -19.05 30.76 12.79
N SER A 46 -19.77 30.93 11.68
CA SER A 46 -20.53 32.17 11.40
C SER A 46 -21.65 32.39 12.42
N LEU A 47 -22.37 31.33 12.81
CA LEU A 47 -23.38 31.38 13.86
C LEU A 47 -22.78 31.76 15.22
N GLN A 48 -21.66 31.15 15.59
CA GLN A 48 -20.96 31.45 16.86
C GLN A 48 -20.45 32.88 16.89
N GLN A 49 -19.89 33.38 15.78
CA GLN A 49 -19.44 34.75 15.67
C GLN A 49 -20.60 35.78 15.81
N ALA A 50 -21.79 35.45 15.26
CA ALA A 50 -22.98 36.30 15.45
C ALA A 50 -23.34 36.45 16.93
N PHE A 51 -23.21 35.38 17.74
CA PHE A 51 -23.42 35.49 19.19
C PHE A 51 -22.35 36.33 19.89
N ALA A 52 -21.11 36.30 19.44
CA ALA A 52 -20.03 37.12 20.01
C ALA A 52 -20.23 38.59 19.68
N LEU A 53 -20.59 38.91 18.42
CA LEU A 53 -20.83 40.30 17.95
C LEU A 53 -22.08 40.91 18.57
N ALA A 54 -23.15 40.16 18.77
CA ALA A 54 -24.41 40.64 19.35
C ALA A 54 -24.30 41.09 20.83
N GLN A 55 -23.10 41.03 21.43
CA GLN A 55 -22.84 41.67 22.73
C GLN A 55 -22.70 43.21 22.62
N ASN A 56 -22.59 43.77 21.42
CA ASN A 56 -22.52 45.18 21.17
C ASN A 56 -23.90 45.68 20.68
N ASP A 57 -24.49 46.68 21.33
CA ASP A 57 -25.83 47.22 21.06
C ASP A 57 -26.09 47.74 19.62
N SER A 58 -25.07 47.75 18.75
CA SER A 58 -25.16 48.21 17.37
C SER A 58 -24.88 47.12 16.31
N ALA A 59 -24.77 45.85 16.73
CA ALA A 59 -24.49 44.76 15.79
C ALA A 59 -25.76 44.41 14.97
N LEU A 60 -25.61 44.32 13.65
CA LEU A 60 -26.65 43.81 12.76
C LEU A 60 -26.80 42.30 12.92
N PRO A 61 -28.04 41.76 12.82
CA PRO A 61 -28.24 40.30 12.90
C PRO A 61 -27.58 39.62 11.71
N LEU A 62 -27.07 38.40 11.97
CA LEU A 62 -26.63 37.52 10.89
C LEU A 62 -27.84 37.16 10.01
N ASN A 63 -27.79 37.57 8.74
CA ASN A 63 -28.83 37.22 7.79
C ASN A 63 -28.45 35.96 7.02
N LEU A 64 -29.32 34.96 7.09
CA LEU A 64 -29.11 33.64 6.43
C LEU A 64 -29.77 33.58 5.03
N ASP A 65 -29.87 34.72 4.34
CA ASP A 65 -30.46 34.83 3.01
C ASP A 65 -31.95 34.42 2.93
N PHE A 66 -32.42 34.09 1.73
CA PHE A 66 -33.81 33.80 1.48
C PHE A 66 -34.17 32.36 1.89
N ILE A 67 -35.33 32.24 2.57
CA ILE A 67 -36.07 31.00 2.77
C ILE A 67 -37.44 31.21 2.11
N TYR A 68 -37.81 30.33 1.22
CA TYR A 68 -39.09 30.39 0.56
C TYR A 68 -39.80 29.04 0.56
N GLY A 69 -41.12 29.06 0.61
CA GLY A 69 -41.97 27.90 0.70
C GLY A 69 -43.43 28.21 0.44
N SER A 70 -44.23 27.16 0.51
CA SER A 70 -45.70 27.27 0.40
C SER A 70 -46.35 26.95 1.73
N VAL A 71 -47.56 27.47 1.95
CA VAL A 71 -48.37 27.20 3.12
C VAL A 71 -49.56 26.35 2.75
N GLU A 72 -49.62 25.15 3.35
CA GLU A 72 -50.77 24.25 3.17
C GLU A 72 -51.78 24.47 4.29
N THR A 73 -53.08 24.74 3.92
CA THR A 73 -54.17 25.13 4.83
C THR A 73 -55.24 24.02 4.96
N ASN A 74 -54.88 22.77 5.10
CA ASN A 74 -55.83 21.64 5.30
C ASN A 74 -56.07 21.40 6.80
N GLY A 75 -56.85 22.31 7.46
CA GLY A 75 -57.20 22.16 8.89
C GLY A 75 -56.14 22.59 9.89
N SER A 76 -54.90 22.76 9.47
CA SER A 76 -53.78 23.36 10.18
C SER A 76 -52.85 24.06 9.20
N THR A 77 -52.25 25.18 9.60
CA THR A 77 -51.28 25.90 8.75
C THR A 77 -49.91 25.21 8.81
N ARG A 78 -49.49 24.61 7.71
CA ARG A 78 -48.20 23.92 7.59
C ARG A 78 -47.33 24.73 6.62
N PHE A 79 -46.14 25.12 7.03
CA PHE A 79 -45.15 25.68 6.12
C PHE A 79 -44.29 24.60 5.56
N GLN A 80 -44.22 24.48 4.23
CA GLN A 80 -43.42 23.55 3.49
C GLN A 80 -42.29 24.35 2.78
N PRO A 81 -41.07 24.35 3.32
CA PRO A 81 -39.96 25.08 2.69
C PRO A 81 -39.58 24.41 1.36
N LEU A 82 -39.46 25.23 0.33
CA LEU A 82 -38.97 24.85 -0.99
C LEU A 82 -37.44 25.05 -1.09
N ASP A 83 -36.90 26.06 -0.39
CA ASP A 83 -35.49 26.25 -0.16
C ASP A 83 -35.23 26.69 1.28
N GLY A 84 -33.97 26.55 1.73
CA GLY A 84 -33.57 26.86 3.09
C GLY A 84 -33.75 25.73 4.10
N GLN A 85 -34.21 24.55 3.68
CA GLN A 85 -34.44 23.40 4.59
C GLN A 85 -33.24 23.04 5.44
N GLN A 86 -32.02 23.08 4.88
CA GLN A 86 -30.78 22.74 5.59
C GLN A 86 -30.53 23.74 6.72
N ARG A 87 -30.70 25.01 6.43
CA ARG A 87 -30.56 26.13 7.39
C ARG A 87 -31.61 26.05 8.49
N LEU A 88 -32.88 25.79 8.15
CA LEU A 88 -33.96 25.60 9.11
C LEU A 88 -33.71 24.41 10.04
N THR A 89 -33.21 23.28 9.50
CA THR A 89 -32.91 22.12 10.30
C THR A 89 -31.76 22.41 11.28
N THR A 90 -30.69 23.07 10.80
CA THR A 90 -29.57 23.43 11.69
C THR A 90 -30.02 24.41 12.75
N LEU A 91 -30.83 25.44 12.40
CA LEU A 91 -31.39 26.35 13.40
C LEU A 91 -32.27 25.65 14.42
N PHE A 92 -33.13 24.72 14.03
CA PHE A 92 -33.95 23.95 14.96
C PHE A 92 -33.10 23.16 15.95
N LEU A 93 -32.07 22.44 15.46
CA LEU A 93 -31.13 21.70 16.29
C LEU A 93 -30.34 22.61 17.24
N LEU A 94 -29.96 23.81 16.78
CA LEU A 94 -29.30 24.82 17.58
C LEU A 94 -30.22 25.36 18.70
N HIS A 95 -31.50 25.63 18.40
CA HIS A 95 -32.48 26.05 19.42
C HIS A 95 -32.69 24.98 20.49
N TRP A 96 -32.82 23.70 20.09
CA TRP A 96 -32.93 22.59 21.04
C TRP A 96 -31.67 22.50 21.93
N TYR A 97 -30.48 22.56 21.31
CA TYR A 97 -29.21 22.45 22.03
C TYR A 97 -29.02 23.61 23.02
N LEU A 98 -29.25 24.84 22.59
CA LEU A 98 -29.07 26.00 23.47
C LEU A 98 -30.13 26.04 24.59
N ALA A 99 -31.38 25.67 24.31
CA ALA A 99 -32.41 25.52 25.33
C ALA A 99 -32.00 24.50 26.43
N TRP A 100 -31.45 23.38 26.00
CA TRP A 100 -30.90 22.39 26.92
C TRP A 100 -29.74 22.94 27.75
N ARG A 101 -28.77 23.65 27.09
CA ARG A 101 -27.63 24.23 27.83
C ARG A 101 -28.04 25.33 28.81
N ASP A 102 -29.02 26.11 28.50
CA ASP A 102 -29.46 27.29 29.33
C ASP A 102 -30.62 27.00 30.28
N ASN A 103 -31.06 25.73 30.47
CA ASN A 103 -32.25 25.31 31.25
C ASN A 103 -33.57 26.00 30.81
N SER A 104 -33.76 26.17 29.53
CA SER A 104 -34.93 26.83 28.93
C SER A 104 -35.85 25.86 28.21
N GLU A 105 -35.92 24.57 28.67
CA GLU A 105 -36.72 23.52 28.04
C GLU A 105 -38.20 23.86 28.01
N ALA A 106 -38.72 24.48 29.05
CA ALA A 106 -40.14 24.90 29.11
C ALA A 106 -40.48 25.95 28.00
N GLU A 107 -39.60 26.92 27.81
CA GLU A 107 -39.74 27.92 26.78
C GLU A 107 -39.60 27.35 25.37
N PHE A 108 -38.64 26.44 25.20
CA PHE A 108 -38.48 25.69 23.94
C PHE A 108 -39.77 24.92 23.61
N ARG A 109 -40.28 24.15 24.56
CA ARG A 109 -41.49 23.33 24.35
C ARG A 109 -42.70 24.21 23.98
N GLN A 110 -42.83 25.37 24.56
CA GLN A 110 -43.93 26.28 24.27
C GLN A 110 -43.95 26.73 22.80
N VAL A 111 -42.78 26.95 22.19
CA VAL A 111 -42.67 27.41 20.81
C VAL A 111 -42.55 26.27 19.82
N PHE A 112 -41.74 25.23 20.13
CA PHE A 112 -41.33 24.22 19.16
C PHE A 112 -42.08 22.89 19.28
N CYS A 113 -42.96 22.75 20.28
CA CYS A 113 -43.72 21.51 20.52
C CYS A 113 -45.23 21.75 20.49
N GLU A 114 -45.95 20.72 20.09
CA GLU A 114 -47.41 20.57 20.29
C GLU A 114 -47.62 19.30 21.13
N GLY A 115 -47.87 19.50 22.41
CA GLY A 115 -47.82 18.36 23.37
C GLY A 115 -46.44 17.72 23.41
N ASN A 116 -46.36 16.42 23.10
CA ASN A 116 -45.13 15.65 23.05
C ASN A 116 -44.58 15.50 21.61
N LYS A 117 -45.11 16.25 20.65
CA LYS A 117 -44.67 16.17 19.24
C LYS A 117 -43.94 17.42 18.85
N SER A 118 -42.91 17.24 17.98
CA SER A 118 -42.19 18.33 17.36
C SER A 118 -43.06 19.06 16.33
N ARG A 119 -43.02 20.38 16.36
CA ARG A 119 -43.61 21.25 15.32
C ARG A 119 -42.71 21.42 14.09
N PHE A 120 -41.48 20.88 14.14
CA PHE A 120 -40.55 20.77 13.02
C PHE A 120 -40.28 19.30 12.71
N SER A 121 -40.45 18.85 11.47
CA SER A 121 -40.21 17.45 11.09
C SER A 121 -39.95 17.29 9.60
N TYR A 122 -39.51 16.08 9.23
CA TYR A 122 -39.34 15.62 7.86
C TYR A 122 -40.48 14.64 7.49
N PHE A 123 -41.12 14.88 6.35
CA PHE A 123 -42.19 13.99 5.87
C PHE A 123 -41.65 12.81 5.05
N VAL A 124 -40.34 12.80 4.75
CA VAL A 124 -39.69 11.80 3.88
C VAL A 124 -39.76 10.39 4.44
N ARG A 125 -39.59 10.26 5.75
CA ARG A 125 -39.57 8.96 6.43
C ARG A 125 -40.20 9.03 7.80
N PRO A 126 -41.02 8.00 8.15
CA PRO A 126 -41.58 7.91 9.51
C PRO A 126 -40.50 7.99 10.61
N SER A 127 -39.34 7.32 10.39
CA SER A 127 -38.19 7.35 11.31
C SER A 127 -37.70 8.74 11.65
N SER A 128 -37.59 9.62 10.66
CA SER A 128 -37.18 11.01 10.88
C SER A 128 -38.19 11.76 11.74
N THR A 129 -39.51 11.60 11.48
CA THR A 129 -40.58 12.23 12.30
C THR A 129 -40.51 11.71 13.75
N GLU A 130 -40.45 10.39 13.94
CA GLU A 130 -40.34 9.75 15.26
C GLU A 130 -39.09 10.24 16.02
N PHE A 131 -37.96 10.41 15.33
CA PHE A 131 -36.74 10.93 15.94
C PHE A 131 -36.90 12.37 16.43
N PHE A 132 -37.48 13.27 15.64
CA PHE A 132 -37.71 14.65 16.07
C PHE A 132 -38.70 14.71 17.25
N ASP A 133 -39.75 13.91 17.23
CA ASP A 133 -40.71 13.79 18.35
C ASP A 133 -40.03 13.27 19.62
N ALA A 134 -39.13 12.30 19.50
CA ALA A 134 -38.37 11.80 20.65
C ALA A 134 -37.33 12.81 21.14
N LEU A 135 -36.61 13.48 20.24
CA LEU A 135 -35.58 14.46 20.58
C LEU A 135 -36.12 15.62 21.42
N VAL A 136 -37.28 16.20 21.07
CA VAL A 136 -37.88 17.31 21.83
C VAL A 136 -38.36 16.94 23.20
N ASN A 137 -38.44 15.64 23.53
CA ASN A 137 -38.77 15.13 24.85
C ASN A 137 -37.55 14.68 25.64
N PHE A 138 -36.35 14.74 25.04
CA PHE A 138 -35.13 14.27 25.66
C PHE A 138 -34.28 15.46 26.15
N TRP A 139 -34.11 15.49 27.47
CA TRP A 139 -33.36 16.54 28.16
C TRP A 139 -32.37 15.86 29.14
N PRO A 140 -31.17 15.46 28.68
CA PRO A 140 -30.21 14.76 29.54
C PRO A 140 -29.60 15.67 30.60
N ALA A 141 -29.10 15.07 31.70
CA ALA A 141 -28.28 15.80 32.64
C ALA A 141 -27.04 16.37 31.93
N ARG A 142 -26.67 17.60 32.23
CA ARG A 142 -25.59 18.32 31.52
C ARG A 142 -24.23 17.71 31.74
N GLU A 143 -24.02 17.26 33.00
CA GLU A 143 -22.77 16.59 33.39
C GLU A 143 -22.52 15.30 32.61
N ALA A 144 -23.56 14.69 32.04
CA ALA A 144 -23.44 13.52 31.20
C ALA A 144 -22.74 13.82 29.85
N ALA A 145 -22.75 15.08 29.43
CA ALA A 145 -22.08 15.52 28.19
C ALA A 145 -20.62 15.95 28.42
N ASP A 146 -20.19 16.17 29.66
CA ASP A 146 -18.81 16.61 29.94
C ASP A 146 -17.77 15.50 29.75
N GLY A 147 -18.20 14.25 29.62
CA GLY A 147 -17.30 13.10 29.41
C GLY A 147 -17.67 12.17 28.24
N ALA A 148 -18.75 12.44 27.51
CA ALA A 148 -19.20 11.62 26.41
C ALA A 148 -19.72 12.47 25.24
N SER A 149 -19.58 11.99 24.00
CA SER A 149 -20.17 12.63 22.82
C SER A 149 -21.69 12.75 22.96
N LEU A 150 -22.26 13.92 22.65
CA LEU A 150 -23.71 14.15 22.68
C LEU A 150 -24.45 13.15 21.74
N ALA A 151 -23.89 12.88 20.58
CA ALA A 151 -24.42 11.86 19.68
C ALA A 151 -24.45 10.47 20.34
N THR A 152 -23.43 10.12 21.12
CA THR A 152 -23.38 8.85 21.87
C THR A 152 -24.44 8.84 22.99
N LEU A 153 -24.63 9.94 23.70
CA LEU A 153 -25.68 10.06 24.72
C LEU A 153 -27.07 9.79 24.13
N ILE A 154 -27.36 10.37 22.96
CA ILE A 154 -28.63 10.18 22.28
C ILE A 154 -28.79 8.72 21.79
N THR A 155 -27.79 8.17 21.16
CA THR A 155 -27.87 6.81 20.57
C THR A 155 -27.93 5.70 21.61
N ASN A 156 -27.53 5.96 22.85
CA ASN A 156 -27.58 5.02 23.97
C ASN A 156 -28.92 5.03 24.74
N GLN A 157 -29.85 5.88 24.32
CA GLN A 157 -31.14 5.97 24.97
C GLN A 157 -32.07 4.81 24.59
N ALA A 158 -32.94 4.38 25.52
CA ALA A 158 -33.91 3.30 25.29
C ALA A 158 -34.94 3.64 24.18
N TRP A 159 -35.18 4.91 23.93
CA TRP A 159 -36.09 5.38 22.88
C TRP A 159 -35.42 5.48 21.48
N TYR A 160 -34.09 5.33 21.40
CA TYR A 160 -33.36 5.36 20.14
C TYR A 160 -33.44 3.99 19.45
N PHE A 161 -34.24 3.88 18.46
CA PHE A 161 -34.45 2.60 17.75
C PHE A 161 -33.27 2.25 16.85
N ARG A 162 -32.90 0.97 16.83
CA ARG A 162 -31.73 0.46 16.10
C ARG A 162 -31.80 0.70 14.60
N TYR A 163 -33.01 0.67 14.01
CA TYR A 163 -33.21 0.92 12.59
C TYR A 163 -33.00 2.39 12.18
N TRP A 164 -33.04 3.35 13.11
CA TRP A 164 -32.75 4.76 12.86
C TRP A 164 -31.30 4.99 12.42
N ARG A 165 -30.39 4.04 12.68
CA ARG A 165 -29.01 4.08 12.17
C ARG A 165 -28.93 4.01 10.66
N LEU A 166 -29.98 3.55 9.98
CA LEU A 166 -30.08 3.48 8.53
C LEU A 166 -30.70 4.74 7.91
N ASP A 167 -31.23 5.65 8.72
CA ASP A 167 -31.81 6.91 8.25
C ASP A 167 -30.73 7.99 8.11
N PRO A 168 -30.38 8.44 6.88
CA PRO A 168 -29.31 9.42 6.66
C PRO A 168 -29.61 10.79 7.27
N THR A 169 -30.90 11.18 7.40
CA THR A 169 -31.29 12.43 8.05
C THR A 169 -31.00 12.37 9.54
N ILE A 170 -31.33 11.28 10.22
CA ILE A 170 -31.05 11.10 11.64
C ILE A 170 -29.54 11.07 11.90
N GLN A 171 -28.77 10.32 11.09
CA GLN A 171 -27.31 10.31 11.23
C GLN A 171 -26.71 11.71 11.05
N SER A 172 -27.20 12.47 10.08
CA SER A 172 -26.76 13.85 9.85
C SER A 172 -27.14 14.78 11.02
N CYS A 173 -28.33 14.60 11.60
CA CYS A 173 -28.74 15.37 12.79
C CYS A 173 -27.83 15.09 14.00
N LEU A 174 -27.43 13.83 14.23
CA LEU A 174 -26.53 13.45 15.32
C LEU A 174 -25.13 14.06 15.13
N ILE A 175 -24.59 14.03 13.92
CA ILE A 175 -23.29 14.65 13.61
C ILE A 175 -23.37 16.17 13.80
N MET A 176 -24.46 16.80 13.34
CA MET A 176 -24.65 18.24 13.52
C MET A 176 -24.79 18.61 14.99
N LEU A 177 -25.54 17.87 15.77
CA LEU A 177 -25.68 18.11 17.22
C LEU A 177 -24.34 17.99 17.96
N GLN A 178 -23.51 17.05 17.56
CA GLN A 178 -22.15 16.91 18.08
C GLN A 178 -21.31 18.15 17.72
N ALA A 179 -21.34 18.59 16.48
CA ALA A 179 -20.61 19.80 16.05
C ALA A 179 -21.13 21.07 16.74
N ILE A 180 -22.45 21.20 16.90
CA ILE A 180 -23.05 22.32 17.70
C ILE A 180 -22.52 22.27 19.14
N HIS A 181 -22.45 21.08 19.75
CA HIS A 181 -21.89 20.94 21.09
C HIS A 181 -20.45 21.42 21.17
N GLU A 182 -19.61 21.03 20.22
CA GLU A 182 -18.20 21.46 20.16
C GLU A 182 -18.04 22.97 20.01
N HIS A 183 -18.89 23.62 19.21
CA HIS A 183 -18.83 25.09 18.98
C HIS A 183 -19.46 25.89 20.14
N PHE A 184 -20.53 25.40 20.73
CA PHE A 184 -21.35 26.19 21.67
C PHE A 184 -21.26 25.73 23.13
N ALA A 185 -20.42 24.74 23.48
CA ALA A 185 -20.30 24.24 24.84
C ALA A 185 -19.97 25.30 25.88
N ASN A 186 -19.20 26.32 25.49
CA ASN A 186 -18.75 27.39 26.37
C ASN A 186 -19.59 28.67 26.23
N VAL A 187 -20.68 28.68 25.45
CA VAL A 187 -21.57 29.84 25.27
C VAL A 187 -22.74 29.72 26.23
N THR A 188 -22.93 30.68 27.12
CA THR A 188 -24.01 30.75 28.13
C THR A 188 -24.99 31.86 27.86
N GLY A 189 -26.25 31.67 28.24
CA GLY A 189 -27.31 32.66 28.04
C GLY A 189 -27.66 32.92 26.57
N ALA A 190 -27.24 31.97 25.68
CA ALA A 190 -27.43 32.13 24.25
C ALA A 190 -28.87 31.87 23.80
N TYR A 191 -29.60 31.03 24.51
CA TYR A 191 -30.98 30.71 24.14
C TYR A 191 -31.90 31.94 24.27
N ALA A 192 -31.84 32.68 25.38
CA ALA A 192 -32.64 33.87 25.57
C ALA A 192 -32.38 34.93 24.46
N ARG A 193 -31.12 35.08 24.08
CA ARG A 193 -30.71 35.98 22.96
C ARG A 193 -31.19 35.48 21.60
N LEU A 194 -31.16 34.19 21.36
CA LEU A 194 -31.67 33.57 20.12
C LEU A 194 -33.18 33.74 19.98
N MET A 195 -33.89 33.82 21.15
CA MET A 195 -35.34 33.98 21.22
C MET A 195 -35.79 35.44 21.24
N ASP A 196 -34.87 36.39 21.29
CA ASP A 196 -35.19 37.83 21.27
C ASP A 196 -35.65 38.29 19.89
N GLU A 197 -36.86 38.80 19.81
CA GLU A 197 -37.46 39.31 18.58
C GLU A 197 -37.19 40.82 18.35
N GLN A 198 -36.77 41.53 19.39
CA GLN A 198 -36.48 42.96 19.30
C GLN A 198 -35.03 43.23 18.86
N GLN A 199 -34.12 42.40 19.35
CA GLN A 199 -32.71 42.39 18.97
C GLN A 199 -32.26 40.99 18.49
N PRO A 200 -32.76 40.55 17.31
CA PRO A 200 -32.52 39.22 16.85
C PRO A 200 -31.05 39.04 16.50
N VAL A 201 -30.45 37.91 16.93
CA VAL A 201 -29.06 37.51 16.58
C VAL A 201 -28.99 36.95 15.17
N ILE A 202 -29.98 36.13 14.80
CA ILE A 202 -30.02 35.40 13.51
C ILE A 202 -31.39 35.64 12.86
N THR A 203 -31.37 36.04 11.62
CA THR A 203 -32.56 36.27 10.80
C THR A 203 -32.41 35.66 9.41
N PHE A 204 -33.50 35.56 8.69
CA PHE A 204 -33.55 35.22 7.26
C PHE A 204 -34.70 35.99 6.57
N GLN A 205 -34.64 36.10 5.25
CA GLN A 205 -35.68 36.66 4.45
C GLN A 205 -36.74 35.64 4.08
N LEU A 206 -37.96 35.75 4.59
CA LEU A 206 -39.05 34.84 4.23
C LEU A 206 -39.76 35.35 2.98
N LEU A 207 -39.87 34.50 1.97
CA LEU A 207 -40.71 34.71 0.79
C LEU A 207 -41.83 33.65 0.82
N ASP A 208 -43.07 34.13 0.94
CA ASP A 208 -44.26 33.28 0.87
C ASP A 208 -44.73 33.20 -0.59
N LEU A 209 -44.79 31.98 -1.10
CA LEU A 209 -45.12 31.68 -2.50
C LEU A 209 -46.59 31.27 -2.74
N ASP A 210 -47.46 31.44 -1.73
CA ASP A 210 -48.88 31.02 -1.80
C ASP A 210 -49.66 31.63 -2.95
N HIS A 211 -49.22 32.74 -3.48
CA HIS A 211 -49.89 33.45 -4.56
C HIS A 211 -49.42 33.11 -5.98
N PHE A 212 -48.40 32.24 -6.12
CA PHE A 212 -47.79 31.96 -7.42
C PHE A 212 -48.25 30.65 -8.10
N GLY A 213 -49.11 29.84 -7.46
CA GLY A 213 -49.64 28.60 -8.07
C GLY A 213 -48.58 27.68 -8.64
N LEU A 214 -47.46 27.49 -7.89
CA LEU A 214 -46.29 26.77 -8.36
C LEU A 214 -46.58 25.27 -8.39
N SER A 215 -46.58 24.69 -9.59
CA SER A 215 -46.63 23.23 -9.78
C SER A 215 -45.30 22.56 -9.35
N ASP A 216 -45.37 21.30 -8.98
CA ASP A 216 -44.19 20.44 -8.69
C ASP A 216 -43.15 20.49 -9.82
N ASP A 217 -43.58 20.69 -11.06
CA ASP A 217 -42.70 20.86 -12.22
C ASP A 217 -41.84 22.13 -12.18
N LEU A 218 -42.34 23.25 -11.64
CA LEU A 218 -41.55 24.46 -11.52
C LEU A 218 -40.54 24.35 -10.38
N TYR A 219 -40.93 23.65 -9.30
CA TYR A 219 -40.03 23.29 -8.20
C TYR A 219 -38.85 22.40 -8.69
N ILE A 220 -39.13 21.34 -9.46
CA ILE A 220 -38.13 20.49 -10.07
C ILE A 220 -37.21 21.31 -10.98
N LYS A 221 -37.73 22.24 -11.78
CA LYS A 221 -36.96 23.10 -12.67
C LYS A 221 -36.11 24.14 -11.93
N MET A 222 -36.58 24.67 -10.81
CA MET A 222 -35.82 25.62 -9.98
C MET A 222 -34.69 24.92 -9.22
N ASN A 223 -34.95 23.73 -8.67
CA ASN A 223 -33.92 22.94 -8.02
C ASN A 223 -32.89 22.32 -9.00
N ALA A 224 -33.30 22.06 -10.26
CA ALA A 224 -32.39 21.63 -11.31
C ALA A 224 -31.40 22.73 -11.74
N ARG A 225 -31.70 23.99 -11.50
CA ARG A 225 -30.78 25.12 -11.74
C ARG A 225 -29.80 25.37 -10.59
N GLY A 226 -30.12 24.89 -9.40
CA GLY A 226 -29.26 24.95 -8.22
C GLY A 226 -28.50 23.63 -8.02
N LYS A 227 -27.75 23.11 -9.02
CA LYS A 227 -26.82 22.01 -8.79
C LYS A 227 -25.80 22.51 -7.75
N PRO A 228 -25.72 21.91 -6.56
CA PRO A 228 -24.75 22.35 -5.57
C PRO A 228 -23.38 22.26 -6.19
N LEU A 229 -22.52 23.22 -5.89
CA LEU A 229 -21.10 23.16 -6.26
C LEU A 229 -20.54 21.82 -5.85
N THR A 230 -19.76 21.21 -6.72
CA THR A 230 -19.04 20.00 -6.39
C THR A 230 -18.00 20.26 -5.30
N ALA A 231 -17.45 19.20 -4.71
CA ALA A 231 -16.38 19.35 -3.73
C ALA A 231 -15.17 20.06 -4.32
N PHE A 232 -14.87 19.81 -5.59
CA PHE A 232 -13.79 20.47 -6.31
C PHE A 232 -14.11 21.94 -6.60
N GLU A 233 -15.31 22.27 -7.06
CA GLU A 233 -15.71 23.67 -7.33
C GLU A 233 -15.66 24.53 -6.06
N THR A 234 -16.09 23.96 -4.92
CA THR A 234 -15.99 24.62 -3.61
C THR A 234 -14.52 24.80 -3.20
N PHE A 235 -13.69 23.77 -3.38
CA PHE A 235 -12.25 23.83 -3.10
C PHE A 235 -11.57 24.88 -3.99
N LYS A 236 -11.85 24.88 -5.30
CA LYS A 236 -11.31 25.82 -6.29
C LYS A 236 -11.57 27.26 -5.89
N ALA A 237 -12.82 27.60 -5.53
CA ALA A 237 -13.19 28.98 -5.17
C ALA A 237 -12.39 29.48 -3.94
N ARG A 238 -12.20 28.64 -2.93
CA ARG A 238 -11.40 28.96 -1.74
C ARG A 238 -9.91 29.06 -2.06
N PHE A 239 -9.42 28.15 -2.87
CA PHE A 239 -8.01 28.15 -3.27
C PHE A 239 -7.64 29.36 -4.14
N GLU A 240 -8.55 29.83 -4.99
CA GLU A 240 -8.36 31.08 -5.73
C GLU A 240 -8.21 32.29 -4.81
N HIS A 241 -8.86 32.27 -3.65
CA HIS A 241 -8.68 33.33 -2.63
C HIS A 241 -7.29 33.26 -1.99
N GLU A 242 -6.83 32.06 -1.63
CA GLU A 242 -5.45 31.85 -1.13
C GLU A 242 -4.40 32.33 -2.13
N LEU A 243 -4.60 32.07 -3.42
CA LEU A 243 -3.67 32.52 -4.46
C LEU A 243 -3.55 34.04 -4.55
N LYS A 244 -4.63 34.76 -4.27
CA LYS A 244 -4.58 36.25 -4.23
C LYS A 244 -3.68 36.75 -3.11
N ASP A 245 -3.72 36.08 -1.95
CA ASP A 245 -2.90 36.46 -0.80
C ASP A 245 -1.44 36.02 -0.98
N GLN A 246 -1.22 34.81 -1.52
CA GLN A 246 0.12 34.26 -1.70
C GLN A 246 0.92 34.97 -2.80
N PHE A 247 0.27 35.49 -3.83
CA PHE A 247 0.89 36.03 -5.04
C PHE A 247 0.36 37.47 -5.38
N ALA A 248 0.13 38.28 -4.39
CA ALA A 248 -0.50 39.59 -4.53
C ALA A 248 0.15 40.47 -5.61
N ASP A 249 1.47 40.44 -5.73
CA ASP A 249 2.26 41.33 -6.61
C ASP A 249 2.77 40.60 -7.86
N GLU A 250 2.39 39.35 -8.07
CA GLU A 250 2.88 38.54 -9.20
C GLU A 250 1.88 38.51 -10.37
N ILE A 251 2.44 38.58 -11.56
CA ILE A 251 1.69 38.49 -12.81
C ILE A 251 2.18 37.29 -13.64
N ARG A 252 1.27 36.69 -14.40
CA ARG A 252 1.52 35.66 -15.39
C ARG A 252 0.94 36.07 -16.75
N GLU A 253 1.53 35.60 -17.81
CA GLU A 253 1.15 35.90 -19.16
C GLU A 253 0.36 34.79 -19.83
N ILE A 254 -0.74 35.11 -20.51
CA ILE A 254 -1.45 34.21 -21.42
C ILE A 254 -1.63 34.94 -22.76
N SER A 255 -1.05 34.43 -23.83
CA SER A 255 -1.23 34.96 -25.18
C SER A 255 -0.97 36.48 -25.31
N GLY A 256 0.07 36.98 -24.64
CA GLY A 256 0.46 38.41 -24.67
C GLY A 256 -0.35 39.30 -23.73
N GLN A 257 -1.23 38.75 -22.90
CA GLN A 257 -1.96 39.48 -21.85
C GLN A 257 -1.48 39.06 -20.47
N THR A 258 -1.32 40.03 -19.58
CA THR A 258 -0.90 39.83 -18.20
C THR A 258 -2.09 39.69 -17.27
N PHE A 259 -2.02 38.74 -16.34
CA PHE A 259 -3.04 38.44 -15.35
C PHE A 259 -2.41 38.30 -13.96
N THR A 260 -3.18 38.49 -12.90
CA THR A 260 -2.80 38.08 -11.56
C THR A 260 -2.66 36.56 -11.54
N VAL A 261 -1.89 36.01 -10.61
CA VAL A 261 -1.71 34.53 -10.51
C VAL A 261 -3.05 33.83 -10.25
N ALA A 262 -3.94 34.41 -9.47
CA ALA A 262 -5.29 33.89 -9.25
C ALA A 262 -6.15 33.89 -10.53
N ASP A 263 -6.14 34.96 -11.30
CA ASP A 263 -6.87 35.04 -12.57
C ASP A 263 -6.25 34.12 -13.63
N PHE A 264 -4.92 33.99 -13.63
CA PHE A 264 -4.21 32.99 -14.46
C PHE A 264 -4.68 31.58 -14.14
N PHE A 265 -4.68 31.19 -12.85
CA PHE A 265 -5.13 29.88 -12.40
C PHE A 265 -6.59 29.63 -12.79
N ALA A 266 -7.50 30.55 -12.48
CA ALA A 266 -8.91 30.42 -12.81
C ALA A 266 -9.13 30.22 -14.32
N ARG A 267 -8.51 31.06 -15.17
CA ARG A 267 -8.61 30.92 -16.63
C ARG A 267 -8.03 29.62 -17.17
N ARG A 268 -6.91 29.14 -16.60
CA ARG A 268 -6.31 27.86 -16.99
C ARG A 268 -7.20 26.68 -16.56
N MET A 269 -7.77 26.76 -15.36
CA MET A 269 -8.69 25.74 -14.83
C MET A 269 -9.98 25.64 -15.63
N ASP A 270 -10.53 26.77 -16.07
CA ASP A 270 -11.78 26.78 -16.84
C ASP A 270 -11.61 26.39 -18.32
N ASN A 271 -10.38 26.30 -18.80
CA ASN A 271 -10.07 26.01 -20.19
C ASN A 271 -9.08 24.83 -20.32
N ARG A 272 -7.80 25.15 -20.50
CA ARG A 272 -6.76 24.19 -20.88
C ARG A 272 -6.57 23.04 -19.89
N TRP A 273 -6.59 23.31 -18.60
CA TRP A 273 -6.40 22.29 -17.57
C TRP A 273 -7.67 21.43 -17.38
N ALA A 274 -8.86 22.01 -17.53
CA ALA A 274 -10.11 21.25 -17.59
C ALA A 274 -10.09 20.23 -18.73
N ASP A 275 -9.69 20.65 -19.94
CA ASP A 275 -9.57 19.76 -21.09
C ASP A 275 -8.53 18.67 -20.86
N PHE A 276 -7.41 19.01 -20.20
CA PHE A 276 -6.36 18.05 -19.86
C PHE A 276 -6.88 16.96 -18.91
N PHE A 277 -7.65 17.34 -17.85
CA PHE A 277 -8.24 16.36 -16.92
C PHE A 277 -9.46 15.64 -17.47
N TRP A 278 -10.09 16.15 -18.53
CA TRP A 278 -11.28 15.53 -19.13
C TRP A 278 -11.04 14.09 -19.59
N VAL A 279 -9.83 13.74 -19.98
CA VAL A 279 -9.44 12.38 -20.36
C VAL A 279 -9.55 11.40 -19.17
N TYR A 280 -9.35 11.90 -17.95
CA TYR A 280 -9.35 11.13 -16.70
C TYR A 280 -10.68 11.18 -15.95
N ARG A 281 -11.74 11.72 -16.57
CA ARG A 281 -13.06 11.81 -15.95
C ARG A 281 -13.65 10.44 -15.68
N ASP A 282 -14.48 10.36 -14.66
CA ASP A 282 -15.40 9.25 -14.45
C ASP A 282 -16.40 9.17 -15.62
N LYS A 283 -16.56 7.97 -16.21
CA LYS A 283 -17.39 7.78 -17.41
C LYS A 283 -18.89 7.74 -17.13
N GLU A 284 -19.30 7.50 -15.89
CA GLU A 284 -20.70 7.44 -15.51
C GLU A 284 -21.22 8.83 -15.16
N THR A 285 -20.47 9.56 -14.35
CA THR A 285 -20.84 10.91 -13.89
C THR A 285 -20.42 12.01 -14.85
N ASN A 286 -19.46 11.75 -15.73
CA ASN A 286 -18.77 12.74 -16.58
C ASN A 286 -18.10 13.88 -15.79
N LEU A 287 -17.66 13.59 -14.56
CA LEU A 287 -16.91 14.54 -13.71
C LEU A 287 -15.43 14.14 -13.65
N TYR A 288 -14.54 15.13 -13.72
CA TYR A 288 -13.10 14.94 -13.53
C TYR A 288 -12.61 15.42 -12.15
N ASP A 289 -13.54 15.81 -11.30
CA ASP A 289 -13.28 16.37 -9.96
C ASP A 289 -12.38 15.49 -9.12
N ASP A 290 -12.65 14.18 -9.09
CA ASP A 290 -11.84 13.23 -8.33
C ASP A 290 -10.41 13.13 -8.86
N ALA A 291 -10.23 13.16 -10.17
CA ALA A 291 -8.90 13.09 -10.79
C ALA A 291 -8.06 14.32 -10.44
N ILE A 292 -8.65 15.49 -10.49
CA ILE A 292 -7.94 16.75 -10.18
C ILE A 292 -7.69 16.89 -8.68
N MET A 293 -8.65 16.50 -7.82
CA MET A 293 -8.45 16.50 -6.37
C MET A 293 -7.39 15.49 -5.93
N ASN A 294 -7.32 14.32 -6.58
CA ASN A 294 -6.25 13.35 -6.38
C ASN A 294 -4.89 13.93 -6.75
N PHE A 295 -4.81 14.62 -7.89
CA PHE A 295 -3.59 15.28 -8.31
C PHE A 295 -3.16 16.37 -7.31
N PHE A 296 -4.06 17.23 -6.87
CA PHE A 296 -3.79 18.25 -5.85
C PHE A 296 -3.30 17.63 -4.55
N HIS A 297 -3.95 16.55 -4.11
CA HIS A 297 -3.57 15.82 -2.91
C HIS A 297 -2.14 15.27 -3.01
N GLY A 298 -1.79 14.64 -4.13
CA GLY A 298 -0.45 14.14 -4.37
C GLY A 298 0.61 15.23 -4.40
N VAL A 299 0.34 16.35 -5.10
CA VAL A 299 1.26 17.50 -5.16
C VAL A 299 1.43 18.15 -3.79
N ALA A 300 0.35 18.30 -3.02
CA ALA A 300 0.42 18.87 -1.67
C ALA A 300 1.35 18.04 -0.76
N PHE A 301 1.28 16.70 -0.84
CA PHE A 301 2.19 15.84 -0.10
C PHE A 301 3.65 15.97 -0.55
N ILE A 302 3.90 15.98 -1.86
CA ILE A 302 5.25 16.10 -2.42
C ILE A 302 5.93 17.44 -2.04
N CYS A 303 5.15 18.47 -1.77
CA CYS A 303 5.66 19.77 -1.35
C CYS A 303 5.97 19.86 0.16
N ARG A 304 5.65 18.83 0.96
CA ARG A 304 6.02 18.78 2.38
C ARG A 304 7.53 18.62 2.52
N ASP A 305 8.07 19.30 3.51
CA ASP A 305 9.51 19.19 3.82
C ASP A 305 9.79 17.88 4.58
N PRO A 306 10.63 16.98 4.04
CA PRO A 306 10.98 15.74 4.74
C PRO A 306 11.78 15.94 6.05
N GLU A 307 12.31 17.15 6.28
CA GLU A 307 13.03 17.49 7.52
C GLU A 307 12.08 17.90 8.66
N ASP A 308 10.80 18.18 8.35
CA ASP A 308 9.82 18.56 9.36
C ASP A 308 9.59 17.43 10.38
N LEU A 309 9.54 17.80 11.67
CA LEU A 309 9.28 16.85 12.77
C LEU A 309 7.94 16.12 12.65
N GLY A 310 6.92 16.75 12.02
CA GLY A 310 5.60 16.18 11.78
C GLY A 310 5.47 15.31 10.54
N TYR A 311 6.54 15.12 9.75
CA TYR A 311 6.46 14.48 8.44
C TYR A 311 5.86 13.05 8.48
N LEU A 312 6.13 12.27 9.52
CA LEU A 312 5.55 10.92 9.68
C LEU A 312 4.02 10.95 9.91
N GLU A 313 3.51 11.99 10.57
CA GLU A 313 2.07 12.22 10.73
C GLU A 313 1.45 12.67 9.41
N ASP A 314 2.17 13.48 8.64
CA ASP A 314 1.76 13.90 7.29
C ASP A 314 1.59 12.71 6.35
N ILE A 315 2.46 11.69 6.40
CA ILE A 315 2.30 10.46 5.61
C ILE A 315 1.00 9.73 5.99
N SER A 316 0.69 9.65 7.28
CA SER A 316 -0.56 9.04 7.76
C SER A 316 -1.77 9.83 7.26
N THR A 317 -1.70 11.16 7.32
CA THR A 317 -2.73 12.08 6.84
C THR A 317 -2.92 11.97 5.32
N PHE A 318 -1.82 11.92 4.57
CA PHE A 318 -1.83 11.74 3.12
C PHE A 318 -2.52 10.45 2.69
N ARG A 319 -2.27 9.35 3.40
CA ARG A 319 -2.91 8.05 3.12
C ARG A 319 -4.35 7.95 3.61
N SER A 320 -4.83 8.96 4.36
CA SER A 320 -6.22 9.05 4.79
C SER A 320 -7.09 9.63 3.68
N LYS A 321 -8.21 8.95 3.36
CA LYS A 321 -9.19 9.44 2.40
C LYS A 321 -9.94 10.69 2.88
N LEU A 322 -9.86 11.03 4.16
CA LEU A 322 -10.54 12.20 4.75
C LEU A 322 -9.95 13.54 4.29
N LEU A 323 -8.65 13.59 4.00
CA LEU A 323 -7.99 14.83 3.55
C LEU A 323 -8.47 15.28 2.17
N LYS A 324 -8.71 14.32 1.27
CA LYS A 324 -8.91 14.52 -0.17
C LYS A 324 -9.96 15.59 -0.57
N SER A 325 -10.99 15.81 0.25
CA SER A 325 -12.08 16.73 -0.06
C SER A 325 -12.34 17.77 1.04
N ASN A 326 -11.44 17.87 2.01
CA ASN A 326 -11.63 18.75 3.17
C ASN A 326 -10.66 19.93 3.15
N TYR A 327 -11.08 21.05 2.56
CA TYR A 327 -10.29 22.28 2.48
C TYR A 327 -9.80 22.75 3.85
N ALA A 328 -10.62 22.65 4.90
CA ALA A 328 -10.23 23.10 6.24
C ALA A 328 -9.04 22.30 6.80
N LEU A 329 -8.95 20.99 6.49
CA LEU A 329 -7.79 20.18 6.89
C LEU A 329 -6.53 20.59 6.11
N TYR A 330 -6.63 20.88 4.83
CA TYR A 330 -5.51 21.42 4.05
C TYR A 330 -5.00 22.74 4.62
N HIS A 331 -5.92 23.65 4.91
CA HIS A 331 -5.60 24.98 5.47
C HIS A 331 -4.99 24.85 6.87
N LYS A 332 -5.62 24.09 7.78
CA LYS A 332 -5.13 23.85 9.15
C LYS A 332 -3.74 23.19 9.16
N GLY A 333 -3.50 22.25 8.27
CA GLY A 333 -2.24 21.53 8.13
C GLY A 333 -1.18 22.29 7.34
N LYS A 334 -1.47 23.49 6.85
CA LYS A 334 -0.58 24.29 5.99
C LYS A 334 -0.10 23.54 4.73
N TRP A 335 -1.00 22.77 4.12
CA TRP A 335 -0.71 21.99 2.92
C TRP A 335 -0.81 22.80 1.62
N LEU A 336 -1.44 23.99 1.66
CA LEU A 336 -1.69 24.85 0.51
C LEU A 336 -0.80 26.10 0.52
N GLU A 337 0.41 25.99 1.04
CA GLU A 337 1.36 27.10 1.06
C GLU A 337 1.87 27.43 -0.35
N ARG A 338 2.55 28.55 -0.48
CA ARG A 338 3.08 29.09 -1.74
C ARG A 338 3.87 28.07 -2.58
N ASP A 339 4.67 27.21 -1.93
CA ASP A 339 5.45 26.15 -2.60
C ASP A 339 4.55 25.12 -3.29
N PHE A 340 3.43 24.73 -2.65
CA PHE A 340 2.43 23.90 -3.28
C PHE A 340 1.81 24.58 -4.51
N SER A 341 1.35 25.82 -4.34
CA SER A 341 0.66 26.57 -5.40
C SER A 341 1.57 26.77 -6.62
N ALA A 342 2.82 27.15 -6.40
CA ALA A 342 3.83 27.27 -7.45
C ALA A 342 4.13 25.94 -8.15
N THR A 343 4.30 24.87 -7.37
CA THR A 343 4.58 23.53 -7.91
C THR A 343 3.41 22.97 -8.71
N LEU A 344 2.19 23.16 -8.21
CA LEU A 344 0.97 22.76 -8.91
C LEU A 344 0.91 23.39 -10.30
N MET A 345 1.09 24.72 -10.37
CA MET A 345 1.09 25.44 -11.65
C MET A 345 2.24 25.00 -12.56
N LEU A 346 3.44 24.81 -12.00
CA LEU A 346 4.61 24.32 -12.75
C LEU A 346 4.33 22.96 -13.42
N LEU A 347 3.82 22.00 -12.67
CA LEU A 347 3.52 20.66 -13.20
C LEU A 347 2.40 20.70 -14.24
N MET A 348 1.36 21.52 -14.00
CA MET A 348 0.25 21.68 -14.94
C MET A 348 0.68 22.31 -16.26
N GLU A 349 1.55 23.32 -16.21
CA GLU A 349 2.11 23.95 -17.42
C GLU A 349 3.12 23.03 -18.11
N THR A 350 3.90 22.22 -17.37
CA THR A 350 4.87 21.30 -17.92
C THR A 350 4.19 20.11 -18.62
N TRP A 351 3.34 19.39 -17.91
CA TRP A 351 2.71 18.17 -18.43
C TRP A 351 1.52 18.41 -19.36
N GLY A 352 0.84 19.57 -19.21
CA GLY A 352 -0.26 19.99 -20.07
C GLY A 352 0.17 20.90 -21.24
N ALA A 353 1.47 21.00 -21.56
CA ALA A 353 2.00 22.03 -22.46
C ALA A 353 1.49 21.94 -23.90
N GLN A 354 1.20 20.77 -24.45
CA GLN A 354 0.86 20.59 -25.86
C GLN A 354 -0.51 19.92 -26.07
N ASN A 355 -1.38 20.63 -26.81
CA ASN A 355 -2.65 20.06 -27.32
C ASN A 355 -3.55 19.39 -26.27
N ASN A 356 -3.57 19.89 -25.04
CA ASN A 356 -4.36 19.33 -23.92
C ASN A 356 -4.08 17.83 -23.65
N ARG A 357 -2.87 17.35 -23.97
CA ARG A 357 -2.43 15.98 -23.73
C ARG A 357 -1.21 15.99 -22.83
N PHE A 358 -1.08 14.91 -22.08
CA PHE A 358 0.10 14.69 -21.27
C PHE A 358 1.36 14.67 -22.14
N THR A 359 2.32 15.52 -21.78
CA THR A 359 3.58 15.66 -22.53
C THR A 359 4.73 15.46 -21.56
N PRO A 360 5.44 14.31 -21.60
CA PRO A 360 6.58 14.07 -20.73
C PRO A 360 7.78 14.92 -21.19
N ILE A 361 8.66 15.31 -20.25
CA ILE A 361 9.98 15.89 -20.55
C ILE A 361 10.93 14.79 -21.03
N LEU A 362 10.88 13.64 -20.38
CA LEU A 362 11.72 12.48 -20.64
C LEU A 362 10.91 11.43 -21.42
N SER A 363 10.90 11.53 -22.75
CA SER A 363 10.24 10.55 -23.62
C SER A 363 10.98 9.22 -23.56
N ASP A 364 10.23 8.10 -23.45
CA ASP A 364 10.75 6.73 -23.47
C ASP A 364 11.85 6.43 -22.44
N ASN A 365 11.79 7.10 -21.31
CA ASN A 365 12.77 6.93 -20.24
C ASN A 365 12.46 5.66 -19.40
N PRO A 366 13.38 4.68 -19.34
CA PRO A 366 13.18 3.46 -18.57
C PRO A 366 13.28 3.68 -17.04
N PHE A 367 13.93 4.78 -16.61
CA PHE A 367 14.17 5.05 -15.20
C PHE A 367 13.02 5.80 -14.51
N PHE A 368 12.22 6.56 -15.27
CA PHE A 368 11.07 7.25 -14.73
C PHE A 368 9.97 7.44 -15.78
N ASN A 369 8.87 6.72 -15.62
CA ASN A 369 7.73 6.83 -16.53
C ASN A 369 6.77 7.91 -16.01
N GLU A 370 6.94 9.15 -16.45
CA GLU A 370 6.14 10.31 -16.06
C GLU A 370 4.64 10.06 -16.27
N ALA A 371 4.26 9.45 -17.40
CA ALA A 371 2.86 9.19 -17.72
C ALA A 371 2.22 8.18 -16.76
N ALA A 372 2.94 7.10 -16.42
CA ALA A 372 2.46 6.11 -15.46
C ALA A 372 2.34 6.68 -14.04
N VAL A 373 3.27 7.53 -13.63
CA VAL A 373 3.22 8.20 -12.33
C VAL A 373 2.06 9.19 -12.29
N PHE A 374 1.88 10.00 -13.34
CA PHE A 374 0.73 10.90 -13.45
C PHE A 374 -0.60 10.14 -13.40
N GLN A 375 -0.72 9.02 -14.13
CA GLN A 375 -1.92 8.18 -14.09
C GLN A 375 -2.24 7.70 -12.66
N ARG A 376 -1.23 7.31 -11.89
CA ARG A 376 -1.42 6.92 -10.47
C ARG A 376 -1.82 8.11 -9.59
N LEU A 377 -1.21 9.28 -9.82
CA LEU A 377 -1.58 10.50 -9.09
C LEU A 377 -3.06 10.85 -9.27
N VAL A 378 -3.57 10.82 -10.49
CA VAL A 378 -4.98 11.16 -10.77
C VAL A 378 -5.97 10.06 -10.37
N SER A 379 -5.52 8.82 -10.23
CA SER A 379 -6.38 7.69 -9.82
C SER A 379 -6.56 7.61 -8.31
N ASP A 380 -5.49 7.34 -7.58
CA ASP A 380 -5.47 7.32 -6.11
C ASP A 380 -4.04 7.51 -5.57
N PRO A 381 -3.62 8.75 -5.27
CA PRO A 381 -2.26 9.04 -4.83
C PRO A 381 -1.89 8.37 -3.50
N ALA A 382 -2.86 8.08 -2.65
CA ALA A 382 -2.63 7.43 -1.36
C ALA A 382 -2.11 5.99 -1.49
N THR A 383 -2.29 5.35 -2.64
CA THR A 383 -1.83 3.97 -2.93
C THR A 383 -0.47 3.91 -3.61
N ILE A 384 0.14 5.04 -3.96
CA ILE A 384 1.45 5.08 -4.61
C ILE A 384 2.50 4.46 -3.68
N ALA A 385 3.34 3.57 -4.24
CA ALA A 385 4.41 2.92 -3.50
C ALA A 385 5.45 3.93 -3.01
N TYR A 386 6.12 3.64 -1.91
CA TYR A 386 7.16 4.54 -1.37
C TYR A 386 8.30 4.78 -2.37
N THR A 387 8.69 3.77 -3.13
CA THR A 387 9.69 3.91 -4.19
C THR A 387 9.27 4.97 -5.23
N ASP A 388 8.01 4.90 -5.69
CA ASP A 388 7.48 5.86 -6.67
C ASP A 388 7.35 7.27 -6.08
N LEU A 389 7.02 7.39 -4.78
CA LEU A 389 6.99 8.69 -4.10
C LEU A 389 8.38 9.33 -4.00
N VAL A 390 9.42 8.52 -3.73
CA VAL A 390 10.82 9.02 -3.73
C VAL A 390 11.22 9.52 -5.12
N GLN A 391 10.90 8.76 -6.16
CA GLN A 391 11.20 9.16 -7.55
C GLN A 391 10.41 10.40 -7.97
N LEU A 392 9.13 10.47 -7.64
CA LEU A 392 8.29 11.64 -7.92
C LEU A 392 8.79 12.88 -7.18
N PHE A 393 9.17 12.74 -5.92
CA PHE A 393 9.73 13.84 -5.14
C PHE A 393 11.03 14.36 -5.79
N ALA A 394 11.92 13.45 -6.20
CA ALA A 394 13.17 13.82 -6.87
C ALA A 394 12.92 14.56 -8.19
N TYR A 395 11.98 14.05 -9.01
CA TYR A 395 11.59 14.68 -10.26
C TYR A 395 11.04 16.09 -10.05
N VAL A 396 10.05 16.22 -9.16
CA VAL A 396 9.42 17.52 -8.85
C VAL A 396 10.43 18.50 -8.25
N SER A 397 11.32 18.01 -7.37
CA SER A 397 12.35 18.86 -6.76
C SER A 397 13.33 19.41 -7.79
N PHE A 398 13.71 18.60 -8.78
CA PHE A 398 14.56 19.05 -9.90
C PHE A 398 13.87 20.16 -10.70
N LEU A 399 12.61 19.96 -11.08
CA LEU A 399 11.83 20.97 -11.83
C LEU A 399 11.68 22.27 -11.03
N ARG A 400 11.38 22.17 -9.74
CA ARG A 400 11.27 23.33 -8.85
C ARG A 400 12.59 24.10 -8.72
N ALA A 401 13.72 23.40 -8.66
CA ALA A 401 15.02 24.02 -8.58
C ALA A 401 15.33 24.81 -9.86
N ALA A 402 15.03 24.26 -11.03
CA ALA A 402 15.18 24.94 -12.32
C ALA A 402 14.26 26.17 -12.42
N ASP A 403 12.99 26.05 -12.06
CA ASP A 403 11.99 27.14 -12.08
C ASP A 403 12.39 28.28 -11.15
N LYS A 404 12.84 28.01 -9.91
CA LYS A 404 13.34 29.00 -8.95
C LYS A 404 14.54 29.79 -9.47
N GLN A 405 15.36 29.19 -10.32
CA GLN A 405 16.52 29.83 -10.97
C GLN A 405 16.16 30.54 -12.28
N GLY A 406 14.91 30.44 -12.73
CA GLY A 406 14.48 30.94 -14.04
C GLY A 406 15.18 30.22 -15.21
N ALA A 407 15.68 29.00 -14.98
CA ALA A 407 16.42 28.23 -15.95
C ALA A 407 15.48 27.25 -16.68
N GLN A 408 15.78 26.97 -17.94
CA GLN A 408 15.13 25.87 -18.63
C GLN A 408 15.69 24.55 -18.08
N VAL A 409 14.82 23.52 -18.00
CA VAL A 409 15.21 22.18 -17.60
C VAL A 409 16.13 21.59 -18.67
N ASP A 410 17.33 21.17 -18.28
CA ASP A 410 18.20 20.38 -19.12
C ASP A 410 17.72 18.91 -19.09
N PRO A 411 17.22 18.36 -20.22
CA PRO A 411 16.72 16.99 -20.24
C PRO A 411 17.82 15.95 -19.96
N GLN A 412 19.07 16.23 -20.32
CA GLN A 412 20.17 15.31 -20.06
C GLN A 412 20.54 15.25 -18.59
N ALA A 413 20.62 16.41 -17.93
CA ALA A 413 20.86 16.46 -16.50
C ALA A 413 19.68 15.80 -15.70
N LEU A 414 18.45 16.06 -16.11
CA LEU A 414 17.27 15.41 -15.53
C LEU A 414 17.31 13.88 -15.74
N LEU A 415 17.73 13.40 -16.90
CA LEU A 415 17.88 11.97 -17.19
C LEU A 415 18.90 11.31 -16.25
N GLU A 416 20.08 11.92 -16.09
CA GLU A 416 21.12 11.39 -15.18
C GLU A 416 20.67 11.41 -13.73
N TRP A 417 20.01 12.48 -13.32
CA TRP A 417 19.42 12.60 -11.99
C TRP A 417 18.40 11.49 -11.73
N MET A 418 17.45 11.29 -12.67
CA MET A 418 16.42 10.27 -12.52
C MET A 418 16.97 8.84 -12.61
N ARG A 419 17.99 8.59 -13.45
CA ARG A 419 18.71 7.32 -13.52
C ARG A 419 19.31 6.96 -12.15
N LEU A 420 20.03 7.88 -11.55
CA LEU A 420 20.63 7.68 -10.24
C LEU A 420 19.56 7.40 -9.18
N ILE A 421 18.56 8.28 -9.07
CA ILE A 421 17.49 8.14 -8.06
C ILE A 421 16.68 6.85 -8.26
N TYR A 422 16.43 6.44 -9.49
CA TYR A 422 15.80 5.16 -9.80
C TYR A 422 16.64 4.00 -9.24
N ASN A 423 17.93 3.93 -9.58
CA ASN A 423 18.82 2.87 -9.15
C ASN A 423 18.92 2.79 -7.61
N LEU A 424 19.01 3.94 -6.96
CA LEU A 424 19.08 4.02 -5.50
C LEU A 424 17.75 3.59 -4.85
N SER A 425 16.61 4.10 -5.34
CA SER A 425 15.31 3.89 -4.74
C SER A 425 14.74 2.48 -4.97
N ILE A 426 14.84 1.96 -6.20
CA ILE A 426 14.31 0.62 -6.53
C ILE A 426 15.06 -0.50 -5.80
N ASN A 427 16.30 -0.26 -5.43
CA ASN A 427 17.17 -1.21 -4.76
C ASN A 427 17.26 -0.99 -3.22
N SER A 428 16.48 -0.04 -2.69
CA SER A 428 16.33 0.17 -1.25
C SER A 428 15.04 -0.46 -0.73
N SER A 429 15.03 -0.91 0.53
CA SER A 429 13.84 -1.49 1.17
C SER A 429 13.07 -0.42 1.92
N TYR A 430 11.75 -0.37 1.69
CA TYR A 430 10.83 0.56 2.34
C TYR A 430 9.75 -0.22 3.10
N GLU A 431 10.05 -0.63 4.32
CA GLU A 431 9.10 -1.35 5.17
C GLU A 431 8.23 -0.39 5.99
N ARG A 432 8.76 0.76 6.36
CA ARG A 432 8.13 1.77 7.20
C ARG A 432 8.19 3.17 6.57
N PRO A 433 7.26 4.06 6.92
CA PRO A 433 7.29 5.47 6.47
C PRO A 433 8.62 6.18 6.72
N ALA A 434 9.28 5.87 7.85
CA ALA A 434 10.58 6.44 8.20
C ALA A 434 11.72 6.03 7.24
N ASP A 435 11.60 4.88 6.57
CA ASP A 435 12.59 4.45 5.58
C ASP A 435 12.48 5.34 4.33
N MET A 436 11.26 5.64 3.88
CA MET A 436 11.00 6.58 2.80
C MET A 436 11.46 8.00 3.17
N GLN A 437 11.12 8.49 4.35
CA GLN A 437 11.52 9.83 4.80
C GLN A 437 13.04 10.03 4.71
N ARG A 438 13.84 9.04 5.16
CA ARG A 438 15.30 9.11 5.05
C ARG A 438 15.79 9.23 3.61
N SER A 439 15.14 8.52 2.67
CA SER A 439 15.47 8.64 1.25
C SER A 439 15.09 10.01 0.69
N LEU A 440 13.97 10.58 1.10
CA LEU A 440 13.57 11.94 0.68
C LEU A 440 14.54 13.01 1.21
N GLN A 441 14.99 12.87 2.46
CA GLN A 441 16.03 13.74 3.04
C GLN A 441 17.36 13.62 2.25
N ALA A 442 17.74 12.40 1.88
CA ALA A 442 18.91 12.17 1.05
C ALA A 442 18.77 12.84 -0.33
N VAL A 443 17.61 12.72 -0.97
CA VAL A 443 17.29 13.39 -2.25
C VAL A 443 17.42 14.91 -2.09
N SER A 444 16.86 15.48 -1.02
CA SER A 444 16.98 16.92 -0.73
C SER A 444 18.46 17.35 -0.57
N GLY A 445 19.26 16.53 0.10
CA GLY A 445 20.70 16.79 0.26
C GLY A 445 21.49 16.71 -1.06
N LEU A 446 21.08 15.88 -1.99
CA LEU A 446 21.71 15.74 -3.32
C LEU A 446 21.25 16.80 -4.32
N LEU A 447 20.09 17.41 -4.13
CA LEU A 447 19.49 18.36 -5.06
C LEU A 447 20.39 19.53 -5.50
N PRO A 448 21.22 20.14 -4.65
CA PRO A 448 22.14 21.19 -5.08
C PRO A 448 23.13 20.74 -6.16
N HIS A 449 23.35 19.44 -6.30
CA HIS A 449 24.29 18.85 -7.26
C HIS A 449 23.57 18.15 -8.43
N ALA A 450 22.26 18.27 -8.52
CA ALA A 450 21.45 17.50 -9.48
C ALA A 450 21.83 17.72 -10.95
N ASN A 451 22.30 18.93 -11.32
CA ASN A 451 22.75 19.24 -12.68
C ASN A 451 24.12 18.62 -13.04
N ASP A 452 24.92 18.22 -12.07
CA ASP A 452 26.23 17.57 -12.25
C ASP A 452 26.39 16.39 -11.27
N ILE A 453 25.36 15.56 -11.20
CA ILE A 453 25.25 14.52 -10.20
C ILE A 453 26.33 13.44 -10.32
N LEU A 454 26.76 13.14 -11.55
CA LEU A 454 27.83 12.16 -11.79
C LEU A 454 29.15 12.62 -11.17
N SER A 455 29.56 13.88 -11.43
CA SER A 455 30.78 14.44 -10.82
C SER A 455 30.69 14.48 -9.30
N HIS A 456 29.53 14.82 -8.77
CA HIS A 456 29.32 14.81 -7.32
C HIS A 456 29.50 13.41 -6.72
N PHE A 457 28.89 12.37 -7.33
CA PHE A 457 29.00 11.00 -6.84
C PHE A 457 30.41 10.45 -6.96
N ALA A 458 31.09 10.68 -8.09
CA ALA A 458 32.47 10.24 -8.29
C ALA A 458 33.43 10.81 -7.25
N ASN A 459 33.28 12.10 -6.91
CA ASN A 459 34.19 12.81 -6.01
C ASN A 459 33.75 12.77 -4.52
N SER A 460 32.60 12.22 -4.20
CA SER A 460 32.08 12.18 -2.83
C SER A 460 32.89 11.22 -1.96
N GLU A 461 33.42 11.71 -0.84
CA GLU A 461 34.12 10.89 0.15
C GLU A 461 33.18 10.15 1.09
N LYS A 462 31.96 10.69 1.30
CA LYS A 462 30.97 10.14 2.22
C LYS A 462 29.85 9.45 1.48
N PRO A 463 29.44 8.24 1.90
CA PRO A 463 28.27 7.59 1.33
C PRO A 463 27.02 8.39 1.64
N THR A 464 26.12 8.50 0.65
CA THR A 464 24.80 9.10 0.83
C THR A 464 23.96 8.21 1.75
N ALA A 465 23.60 8.71 2.93
CA ALA A 465 22.70 8.02 3.84
C ALA A 465 21.27 7.98 3.27
N GLY A 466 20.44 7.05 3.74
CA GLY A 466 19.03 6.98 3.35
C GLY A 466 18.72 5.99 2.22
N PHE A 467 19.75 5.41 1.59
CA PHE A 467 19.64 4.36 0.59
C PHE A 467 20.47 3.13 0.97
N TYR A 468 20.30 2.05 0.22
CA TYR A 468 21.10 0.84 0.43
C TYR A 468 22.59 1.11 0.14
N VAL A 469 23.44 0.87 1.13
CA VAL A 469 24.85 1.30 1.09
C VAL A 469 25.62 0.71 -0.09
N GLN A 470 25.40 -0.57 -0.40
CA GLN A 470 26.09 -1.22 -1.52
C GLN A 470 25.67 -0.59 -2.86
N GLN A 471 24.39 -0.21 -3.00
CA GLN A 471 23.93 0.46 -4.22
C GLN A 471 24.55 1.86 -4.34
N VAL A 472 24.71 2.58 -3.23
CA VAL A 472 25.41 3.87 -3.23
C VAL A 472 26.87 3.70 -3.68
N SER A 473 27.55 2.66 -3.18
CA SER A 473 28.93 2.37 -3.57
C SER A 473 29.04 1.96 -5.05
N GLU A 474 28.09 1.18 -5.54
CA GLU A 474 28.00 0.80 -6.96
C GLU A 474 27.77 2.03 -7.85
N GLU A 475 26.84 2.93 -7.47
CA GLU A 475 26.58 4.16 -8.23
C GLU A 475 27.82 5.08 -8.27
N LYS A 476 28.60 5.13 -7.18
CA LYS A 476 29.86 5.85 -7.18
C LYS A 476 30.83 5.29 -8.22
N LEU A 477 31.08 3.99 -8.22
CA LEU A 477 31.97 3.36 -9.22
C LEU A 477 31.44 3.55 -10.64
N LYS A 478 30.12 3.43 -10.87
CA LYS A 478 29.53 3.71 -12.19
C LYS A 478 29.77 5.16 -12.62
N ALA A 479 29.58 6.12 -11.72
CA ALA A 479 29.86 7.53 -12.02
C ALA A 479 31.33 7.77 -12.37
N GLU A 480 32.25 7.19 -11.62
CA GLU A 480 33.68 7.24 -11.90
C GLU A 480 34.01 6.68 -13.31
N LEU A 481 33.48 5.50 -13.64
CA LEU A 481 33.69 4.86 -14.96
C LEU A 481 33.09 5.67 -16.11
N LEU A 482 31.86 6.21 -15.93
CA LEU A 482 31.18 7.03 -16.93
C LEU A 482 31.92 8.33 -17.25
N LEU A 483 32.58 8.92 -16.24
CA LEU A 483 33.40 10.13 -16.43
C LEU A 483 34.77 9.82 -17.03
N ALA A 484 35.35 8.67 -16.67
CA ALA A 484 36.70 8.32 -17.08
C ALA A 484 36.80 7.94 -18.58
N HIS A 485 35.81 7.24 -19.13
CA HIS A 485 35.88 6.78 -20.52
C HIS A 485 34.48 6.57 -21.14
N SER A 486 34.24 7.18 -22.29
CA SER A 486 32.92 7.21 -22.97
C SER A 486 32.35 5.83 -23.33
N GLY A 487 33.21 4.84 -23.58
CA GLY A 487 32.77 3.48 -23.92
C GLY A 487 32.00 2.74 -22.81
N TRP A 488 32.04 3.23 -21.55
CA TRP A 488 31.25 2.67 -20.48
C TRP A 488 29.77 3.05 -20.56
N ARG A 489 29.43 4.18 -21.15
CA ARG A 489 28.06 4.70 -21.21
C ARG A 489 27.07 3.68 -21.76
N GLU A 490 27.31 3.21 -22.98
CA GLU A 490 26.42 2.28 -23.65
C GLU A 490 26.27 0.95 -22.90
N LEU A 491 27.37 0.44 -22.34
CA LEU A 491 27.39 -0.82 -21.61
C LEU A 491 26.62 -0.73 -20.29
N ILE A 492 26.86 0.31 -19.50
CA ILE A 492 26.18 0.53 -18.22
C ILE A 492 24.69 0.80 -18.45
N ASP A 493 24.33 1.68 -19.39
CA ASP A 493 22.95 1.99 -19.72
C ASP A 493 22.18 0.73 -20.16
N ARG A 494 22.80 -0.11 -20.99
CA ARG A 494 22.22 -1.38 -21.43
C ARG A 494 22.00 -2.34 -20.26
N ALA A 495 22.97 -2.48 -19.38
CA ALA A 495 22.88 -3.36 -18.22
C ALA A 495 21.82 -2.88 -17.21
N GLU A 496 21.76 -1.57 -16.93
CA GLU A 496 20.80 -0.98 -15.99
C GLU A 496 19.35 -1.09 -16.48
N LYS A 497 19.13 -0.98 -17.79
CA LYS A 497 17.82 -1.13 -18.43
C LYS A 497 17.30 -2.56 -18.41
N HIS A 498 18.13 -3.55 -18.11
CA HIS A 498 17.69 -4.93 -18.06
C HIS A 498 16.65 -5.16 -16.95
N GLY A 499 15.48 -5.70 -17.32
CA GLY A 499 14.33 -5.81 -16.45
C GLY A 499 14.55 -6.64 -15.17
N TYR A 500 15.50 -7.57 -15.19
CA TYR A 500 15.88 -8.34 -14.01
C TYR A 500 16.91 -7.61 -13.15
N PHE A 501 17.90 -6.94 -13.72
CA PHE A 501 18.97 -6.27 -12.96
C PHE A 501 18.47 -5.00 -12.27
N LYS A 502 17.64 -4.21 -12.94
CA LYS A 502 17.04 -2.98 -12.39
C LYS A 502 18.09 -2.07 -11.74
N GLY A 503 19.17 -1.80 -12.42
CA GLY A 503 20.26 -0.95 -11.95
C GLY A 503 21.28 -1.62 -11.05
N GLN A 504 21.12 -2.88 -10.61
CA GLN A 504 22.11 -3.63 -9.83
C GLN A 504 23.03 -4.41 -10.76
N ILE A 505 24.21 -3.87 -11.04
CA ILE A 505 25.16 -4.41 -12.01
C ILE A 505 26.58 -4.60 -11.44
N GLU A 506 26.77 -4.47 -10.11
CA GLU A 506 28.05 -4.66 -9.46
C GLU A 506 28.71 -6.00 -9.81
N PHE A 507 27.90 -7.07 -9.95
CA PHE A 507 28.41 -8.40 -10.32
C PHE A 507 29.04 -8.42 -11.72
N LEU A 508 28.57 -7.61 -12.67
CA LEU A 508 29.20 -7.45 -13.99
C LEU A 508 30.51 -6.68 -13.90
N LEU A 509 30.58 -5.67 -13.03
CA LEU A 509 31.80 -4.95 -12.75
C LEU A 509 32.84 -5.84 -12.03
N GLU A 510 32.38 -6.77 -11.21
CA GLU A 510 33.22 -7.79 -10.57
C GLU A 510 33.72 -8.80 -11.60
N PHE A 511 32.87 -9.40 -12.41
CA PHE A 511 33.22 -10.43 -13.43
C PHE A 511 34.15 -9.87 -14.50
N SER A 512 33.94 -8.63 -14.91
CA SER A 512 34.83 -7.95 -15.86
C SER A 512 36.23 -7.70 -15.29
N GLY A 513 36.38 -7.66 -13.96
CA GLY A 513 37.60 -7.29 -13.28
C GLY A 513 37.71 -5.76 -12.96
N ALA A 514 36.72 -4.95 -13.37
CA ALA A 514 36.73 -3.51 -13.13
C ALA A 514 36.75 -3.17 -11.65
N LEU A 515 35.94 -3.88 -10.86
CA LEU A 515 35.89 -3.68 -9.41
C LEU A 515 37.22 -4.05 -8.73
N ALA A 516 37.90 -5.13 -9.13
CA ALA A 516 39.19 -5.54 -8.62
C ALA A 516 40.26 -4.49 -8.96
N LYS A 517 40.28 -4.08 -10.22
CA LYS A 517 41.28 -3.07 -10.67
C LYS A 517 41.09 -1.72 -9.96
N ARG A 518 39.84 -1.30 -9.71
CA ARG A 518 39.54 -0.06 -8.96
C ARG A 518 40.08 -0.11 -7.52
N ARG A 519 40.12 -1.29 -6.91
CA ARG A 519 40.75 -1.49 -5.58
C ARG A 519 42.27 -1.42 -5.59
N GLU A 520 42.87 -1.76 -6.71
CA GLU A 520 44.36 -1.74 -6.89
C GLU A 520 44.88 -0.37 -7.30
N SER A 521 44.11 0.39 -8.09
CA SER A 521 44.55 1.70 -8.61
C SER A 521 43.37 2.62 -8.84
N GLU A 522 43.60 3.95 -8.69
CA GLU A 522 42.61 4.97 -9.02
C GLU A 522 42.35 5.00 -10.54
N LEU A 523 41.13 5.31 -10.97
CA LEU A 523 40.74 5.30 -12.38
C LEU A 523 41.56 6.29 -13.23
N GLU A 524 42.00 7.39 -12.64
CA GLU A 524 42.86 8.38 -13.31
C GLU A 524 44.18 7.79 -13.85
N ASN A 525 44.61 6.69 -13.27
CA ASN A 525 45.82 5.98 -13.66
C ASN A 525 45.59 4.89 -14.71
N TRP A 526 44.31 4.64 -15.09
CA TRP A 526 44.03 3.61 -16.07
C TRP A 526 44.28 4.11 -17.48
N VAL A 527 45.05 3.34 -18.26
CA VAL A 527 45.28 3.68 -19.67
C VAL A 527 44.08 3.24 -20.54
N PRO A 528 43.85 3.89 -21.71
CA PRO A 528 42.69 3.57 -22.58
C PRO A 528 42.57 2.10 -22.96
N SER A 529 43.72 1.40 -23.13
CA SER A 529 43.70 -0.05 -23.45
C SER A 529 43.20 -0.92 -22.29
N GLU A 530 43.38 -0.49 -21.05
CA GLU A 530 42.82 -1.18 -19.88
C GLU A 530 41.31 -0.99 -19.80
N HIS A 531 40.83 0.24 -19.99
CA HIS A 531 39.37 0.47 -20.10
C HIS A 531 38.76 -0.41 -21.19
N LEU A 532 39.34 -0.43 -22.38
CA LEU A 532 38.84 -1.24 -23.50
C LEU A 532 38.79 -2.75 -23.15
N HIS A 533 39.84 -3.27 -22.52
CA HIS A 533 39.89 -4.67 -22.10
C HIS A 533 38.77 -5.00 -21.11
N LEU A 534 38.58 -4.16 -20.08
CA LEU A 534 37.52 -4.35 -19.09
C LEU A 534 36.12 -4.18 -19.70
N GLN A 535 35.92 -3.24 -20.62
CA GLN A 535 34.68 -3.06 -21.38
C GLN A 535 34.33 -4.28 -22.25
N LEU A 536 35.30 -4.88 -22.90
CA LEU A 536 35.09 -6.10 -23.67
C LEU A 536 34.64 -7.26 -22.78
N ARG A 537 35.30 -7.46 -21.64
CA ARG A 537 34.91 -8.48 -20.67
C ARG A 537 33.54 -8.19 -20.08
N PHE A 538 33.25 -6.94 -19.76
CA PHE A 538 31.92 -6.54 -19.26
C PHE A 538 30.84 -6.85 -20.29
N CYS A 539 31.07 -6.52 -21.56
CA CYS A 539 30.16 -6.84 -22.67
C CYS A 539 29.94 -8.34 -22.82
N GLU A 540 30.99 -9.14 -22.69
CA GLU A 540 30.90 -10.60 -22.75
C GLU A 540 29.97 -11.14 -21.66
N TYR A 541 30.23 -10.78 -20.39
CA TYR A 541 29.38 -11.24 -19.28
C TYR A 541 27.95 -10.66 -19.35
N LEU A 542 27.79 -9.42 -19.82
CA LEU A 542 26.47 -8.87 -20.04
C LEU A 542 25.69 -9.71 -21.06
N ASN A 543 26.30 -10.07 -22.21
CA ASN A 543 25.65 -10.90 -23.22
C ASN A 543 25.26 -12.29 -22.68
N LYS A 544 26.12 -12.94 -21.87
CA LYS A 544 25.84 -14.21 -21.23
C LYS A 544 24.69 -14.10 -20.22
N THR A 545 24.74 -13.09 -19.36
CA THR A 545 23.74 -12.89 -18.28
C THR A 545 22.40 -12.40 -18.81
N GLU A 546 22.33 -11.63 -19.89
CA GLU A 546 21.08 -11.29 -20.57
C GLU A 546 20.36 -12.53 -21.10
N LYS A 547 21.10 -13.49 -21.64
CA LYS A 547 20.55 -14.78 -22.08
C LYS A 547 20.07 -15.62 -20.89
N MET A 548 20.80 -15.63 -19.78
CA MET A 548 20.45 -16.38 -18.56
C MET A 548 19.26 -15.75 -17.82
N PHE A 549 19.27 -14.46 -17.60
CA PHE A 549 18.26 -13.75 -16.79
C PHE A 549 17.08 -13.18 -17.59
N ASN A 550 16.78 -13.74 -18.73
CA ASN A 550 15.61 -13.39 -19.51
C ASN A 550 14.37 -14.13 -18.98
N THR A 551 13.26 -13.43 -18.81
CA THR A 551 11.98 -13.98 -18.34
C THR A 551 11.40 -15.08 -19.23
N ARG A 552 11.76 -15.10 -20.50
CA ARG A 552 11.40 -16.14 -21.47
C ARG A 552 12.57 -17.09 -21.76
N GLY A 553 13.69 -16.94 -21.08
CA GLY A 553 14.94 -17.59 -21.40
C GLY A 553 15.34 -18.69 -20.44
N LEU A 554 16.64 -18.85 -20.34
CA LEU A 554 17.30 -19.96 -19.69
C LEU A 554 17.03 -20.07 -18.17
N ILE A 555 16.70 -18.97 -17.51
CA ILE A 555 16.38 -18.99 -16.08
C ILE A 555 15.13 -19.83 -15.75
N SER A 556 14.25 -20.05 -16.72
CA SER A 556 13.03 -20.85 -16.56
C SER A 556 13.20 -22.31 -16.98
N LEU A 557 14.43 -22.79 -17.15
CA LEU A 557 14.68 -24.21 -17.45
C LEU A 557 14.12 -25.11 -16.35
N PRO A 558 13.37 -26.17 -16.71
CA PRO A 558 12.79 -27.07 -15.73
C PRO A 558 13.87 -27.85 -14.94
N ASP A 559 13.42 -28.51 -13.86
CA ASP A 559 14.24 -29.41 -13.04
C ASP A 559 15.45 -28.74 -12.37
N PHE A 560 15.39 -27.40 -12.18
CA PHE A 560 16.44 -26.65 -11.49
C PHE A 560 17.84 -26.84 -12.06
N ARG A 561 17.95 -26.92 -13.39
CA ARG A 561 19.20 -27.24 -14.07
C ARG A 561 20.33 -26.27 -13.77
N TRP A 562 20.04 -24.97 -13.71
CA TRP A 562 21.03 -23.95 -13.37
C TRP A 562 21.54 -24.13 -11.94
N GLU A 563 20.63 -24.32 -11.00
CA GLU A 563 20.92 -24.47 -9.59
C GLU A 563 21.72 -25.75 -9.33
N ARG A 564 21.33 -26.84 -9.97
CA ARG A 564 21.99 -28.15 -9.86
C ARG A 564 23.38 -28.13 -10.49
N ALA A 565 23.52 -27.52 -11.66
CA ALA A 565 24.83 -27.40 -12.31
C ALA A 565 25.75 -26.47 -11.50
N LEU A 566 25.25 -25.38 -10.94
CA LEU A 566 26.02 -24.51 -10.06
C LEU A 566 26.46 -25.26 -8.78
N LEU A 567 25.56 -26.07 -8.19
CA LEU A 567 25.84 -26.87 -7.02
C LEU A 567 26.87 -27.99 -7.30
N SER A 568 26.95 -28.49 -8.53
CA SER A 568 28.00 -29.45 -8.91
C SER A 568 29.40 -28.80 -8.87
N LEU A 569 29.51 -27.49 -9.13
CA LEU A 569 30.78 -26.76 -9.06
C LEU A 569 31.17 -26.41 -7.63
N GLY A 570 30.22 -26.14 -6.75
CA GLY A 570 30.50 -25.76 -5.38
C GLY A 570 29.25 -25.42 -4.57
N ASP A 571 29.42 -25.31 -3.26
CA ASP A 571 28.39 -24.80 -2.38
C ASP A 571 28.24 -23.28 -2.55
N TYR A 572 27.09 -22.87 -3.09
CA TYR A 572 26.73 -21.48 -3.33
C TYR A 572 25.63 -20.97 -2.40
N PHE A 573 25.20 -21.75 -1.44
CA PHE A 573 24.09 -21.40 -0.57
C PHE A 573 24.38 -20.17 0.27
N LEU A 574 23.38 -19.29 0.38
CA LEU A 574 23.51 -18.03 1.09
C LEU A 574 22.79 -18.09 2.43
N LEU A 575 23.51 -17.77 3.50
CA LEU A 575 22.95 -17.71 4.85
C LEU A 575 21.91 -16.57 4.95
N SER A 576 20.75 -16.86 5.54
CA SER A 576 19.65 -15.94 5.77
C SER A 576 19.06 -16.20 7.16
N GLY A 577 19.50 -15.43 8.15
CA GLY A 577 19.20 -15.72 9.55
C GLY A 577 19.81 -17.07 9.98
N SER A 578 18.97 -18.00 10.43
CA SER A 578 19.39 -19.37 10.76
C SER A 578 19.20 -20.38 9.63
N ASN A 579 18.77 -19.94 8.44
CA ASN A 579 18.52 -20.82 7.30
C ASN A 579 19.47 -20.49 6.15
N TYR A 580 19.69 -21.47 5.29
CA TYR A 580 20.39 -21.30 4.03
C TYR A 580 19.38 -21.20 2.89
N SER A 581 19.62 -20.23 2.01
CA SER A 581 18.78 -20.00 0.84
C SER A 581 19.53 -20.43 -0.42
N PHE A 582 18.85 -21.17 -1.27
CA PHE A 582 19.35 -21.50 -2.59
C PHE A 582 18.65 -20.68 -3.68
N LEU A 583 19.34 -20.53 -4.80
CA LEU A 583 18.88 -19.71 -5.91
C LEU A 583 17.82 -20.49 -6.69
N VAL A 584 16.64 -19.95 -6.84
CA VAL A 584 15.59 -20.54 -7.67
C VAL A 584 14.84 -19.43 -8.37
N ASN A 585 14.32 -19.69 -9.56
CA ASN A 585 13.42 -18.77 -10.22
C ASN A 585 12.08 -18.75 -9.49
N SER A 586 11.86 -17.75 -8.67
CA SER A 586 10.62 -17.54 -7.94
C SER A 586 9.99 -16.18 -8.25
N ALA A 587 8.70 -16.03 -7.95
CA ALA A 587 8.01 -14.75 -8.02
C ALA A 587 8.58 -13.72 -7.04
N SER A 588 9.25 -14.16 -5.98
CA SER A 588 9.94 -13.30 -5.02
C SER A 588 11.39 -13.05 -5.47
N GLU A 589 11.68 -11.87 -5.94
CA GLU A 589 13.03 -11.45 -6.35
C GLU A 589 14.06 -11.59 -5.21
N GLN A 590 13.64 -11.50 -3.94
CA GLN A 590 14.53 -11.61 -2.79
C GLN A 590 15.00 -13.04 -2.52
N ALA A 591 14.18 -14.04 -2.85
CA ALA A 591 14.49 -15.45 -2.65
C ALA A 591 15.10 -16.10 -3.90
N SER A 592 15.32 -15.35 -4.99
CA SER A 592 15.81 -15.81 -6.28
C SER A 592 17.28 -15.45 -6.52
N TRP A 593 17.73 -15.65 -7.73
CA TRP A 593 19.04 -15.25 -8.25
C TRP A 593 19.39 -13.78 -7.97
N LYS A 594 18.37 -12.90 -7.82
CA LYS A 594 18.57 -11.49 -7.48
C LYS A 594 19.42 -11.31 -6.23
N ARG A 595 19.29 -12.19 -5.27
CA ARG A 595 20.06 -12.14 -4.03
C ARG A 595 21.56 -12.39 -4.23
N LEU A 596 21.93 -13.21 -5.20
CA LEU A 596 23.34 -13.47 -5.54
C LEU A 596 23.97 -12.29 -6.29
N ILE A 597 23.24 -11.71 -7.25
CA ILE A 597 23.75 -10.60 -8.06
C ILE A 597 23.69 -9.25 -7.35
N ARG A 598 22.86 -9.12 -6.30
CA ARG A 598 22.75 -7.92 -5.48
C ARG A 598 24.08 -7.66 -4.74
N GLY A 599 24.64 -6.46 -4.82
CA GLY A 599 25.88 -6.07 -4.17
C GLY A 599 26.03 -6.57 -2.72
N GLY A 600 27.23 -6.99 -2.37
CA GLY A 600 27.56 -7.46 -1.03
C GLY A 600 29.02 -7.95 -0.95
N THR A 601 29.65 -7.74 0.19
CA THR A 601 31.07 -8.05 0.45
C THR A 601 31.29 -9.26 1.32
N GLY A 602 30.21 -9.97 1.72
CA GLY A 602 30.32 -11.17 2.55
C GLY A 602 31.03 -12.29 1.80
N GLU A 603 31.94 -12.99 2.47
CA GLU A 603 32.77 -14.06 1.91
C GLU A 603 31.94 -15.12 1.16
N ASN A 604 30.81 -15.53 1.74
CA ASN A 604 29.91 -16.51 1.11
C ASN A 604 29.27 -15.98 -0.18
N VAL A 605 28.94 -14.69 -0.24
CA VAL A 605 28.38 -14.08 -1.46
C VAL A 605 29.44 -14.01 -2.54
N LEU A 606 30.65 -13.60 -2.21
CA LEU A 606 31.78 -13.53 -3.16
C LEU A 606 32.15 -14.93 -3.69
N LYS A 607 32.17 -15.95 -2.81
CA LYS A 607 32.37 -17.34 -3.21
C LYS A 607 31.27 -17.83 -4.17
N ALA A 608 30.01 -17.59 -3.84
CA ALA A 608 28.88 -17.99 -4.68
C ALA A 608 28.89 -17.27 -6.04
N ARG A 609 29.27 -15.99 -6.10
CA ARG A 609 29.47 -15.26 -7.37
C ARG A 609 30.63 -15.81 -8.18
N SER A 610 31.76 -16.15 -7.56
CA SER A 610 32.86 -16.83 -8.26
C SER A 610 32.41 -18.15 -8.90
N LEU A 611 31.56 -18.94 -8.22
CA LEU A 611 31.00 -20.15 -8.79
C LEU A 611 30.07 -19.84 -9.98
N LEU A 612 29.25 -18.80 -9.88
CA LEU A 612 28.42 -18.34 -11.01
C LEU A 612 29.29 -17.88 -12.17
N GLN A 613 30.33 -17.10 -11.92
CA GLN A 613 31.27 -16.70 -12.96
C GLN A 613 31.88 -17.91 -13.65
N ASN A 614 32.37 -18.90 -12.90
CA ASN A 614 32.92 -20.13 -13.43
C ASN A 614 31.89 -20.90 -14.27
N LEU A 615 30.64 -20.97 -13.83
CA LEU A 615 29.57 -21.59 -14.59
C LEU A 615 29.35 -20.88 -15.94
N LEU A 616 29.30 -19.53 -15.94
CA LEU A 616 29.14 -18.74 -17.15
C LEU A 616 30.35 -18.89 -18.12
N ASP A 617 31.56 -19.13 -17.57
CA ASP A 617 32.77 -19.35 -18.39
C ASP A 617 32.78 -20.75 -19.04
N LEU A 618 32.13 -21.72 -18.41
CA LEU A 618 32.04 -23.09 -18.92
C LEU A 618 30.95 -23.27 -19.97
N ILE A 619 29.91 -22.42 -19.96
CA ILE A 619 28.78 -22.53 -20.88
C ILE A 619 29.03 -21.78 -22.17
N ASP A 620 28.86 -22.48 -23.30
CA ASP A 620 28.74 -21.88 -24.63
C ASP A 620 27.28 -21.52 -24.91
N PHE A 621 26.97 -20.23 -24.87
CA PHE A 621 25.61 -19.71 -25.06
C PHE A 621 25.17 -19.70 -26.56
N ASP A 622 26.04 -20.08 -27.48
CA ASP A 622 25.71 -20.25 -28.89
C ASP A 622 25.36 -21.72 -29.24
N ALA A 623 25.59 -22.63 -28.29
CA ALA A 623 25.16 -24.03 -28.33
C ALA A 623 23.95 -24.29 -27.43
N SER A 624 23.50 -25.55 -27.34
CA SER A 624 22.41 -25.93 -26.43
C SER A 624 22.85 -25.83 -24.97
N VAL A 625 22.43 -24.78 -24.28
CA VAL A 625 22.71 -24.58 -22.85
C VAL A 625 22.11 -25.71 -22.01
N GLU A 626 20.89 -26.17 -22.33
CA GLU A 626 20.22 -27.26 -21.61
C GLU A 626 21.05 -28.54 -21.62
N SER A 627 21.57 -28.94 -22.78
CA SER A 627 22.40 -30.12 -22.91
C SER A 627 23.71 -30.02 -22.13
N GLN A 628 24.33 -28.82 -22.11
CA GLN A 628 25.58 -28.61 -21.35
C GLN A 628 25.32 -28.66 -19.86
N LEU A 629 24.22 -28.07 -19.34
CA LEU A 629 23.84 -28.15 -17.95
C LEU A 629 23.54 -29.61 -17.55
N ASP A 630 22.82 -30.39 -18.38
CA ASP A 630 22.53 -31.81 -18.15
C ASP A 630 23.82 -32.63 -18.15
N GLU A 631 24.78 -32.34 -19.02
CA GLU A 631 26.10 -32.99 -19.02
C GLU A 631 26.90 -32.68 -17.74
N MET A 632 26.90 -31.44 -17.30
CA MET A 632 27.57 -31.05 -16.04
C MET A 632 26.97 -31.79 -14.84
N ILE A 633 25.64 -31.86 -14.77
CA ILE A 633 24.91 -32.56 -13.71
C ILE A 633 25.22 -34.07 -13.75
N ALA A 634 25.22 -34.69 -14.95
CA ALA A 634 25.44 -36.13 -15.10
C ALA A 634 26.89 -36.54 -14.79
N ASN A 635 27.85 -35.63 -15.02
CA ASN A 635 29.28 -35.85 -14.74
C ASN A 635 29.69 -35.44 -13.32
N ALA A 636 28.75 -34.94 -12.52
CA ALA A 636 29.02 -34.56 -11.13
C ALA A 636 29.21 -35.84 -10.28
N ASP A 637 30.42 -36.06 -9.79
CA ASP A 637 30.75 -37.20 -8.96
C ASP A 637 31.70 -36.83 -7.83
N GLY A 638 31.72 -37.59 -6.77
CA GLY A 638 32.59 -37.37 -5.61
C GLY A 638 32.24 -36.14 -4.78
N LEU A 639 31.00 -35.66 -4.87
CA LEU A 639 30.51 -34.57 -4.06
C LEU A 639 30.23 -35.01 -2.62
N GLU A 640 30.13 -34.06 -1.70
CA GLU A 640 29.61 -34.32 -0.36
C GLU A 640 28.21 -34.96 -0.45
N PRO A 641 27.84 -35.89 0.39
CA PRO A 641 26.61 -36.68 0.24
C PRO A 641 25.35 -35.84 0.06
N TRP A 642 25.21 -34.75 0.81
CA TRP A 642 24.06 -33.85 0.69
C TRP A 642 24.02 -33.11 -0.67
N ARG A 643 25.18 -32.70 -1.17
CA ARG A 643 25.29 -32.02 -2.47
C ARG A 643 24.95 -32.97 -3.61
N GLN A 644 25.47 -34.24 -3.54
CA GLN A 644 25.17 -35.28 -4.53
C GLN A 644 23.66 -35.54 -4.59
N ILE A 645 23.01 -35.67 -3.43
CA ILE A 645 21.54 -35.82 -3.35
C ILE A 645 20.80 -34.67 -4.02
N MET A 646 21.17 -33.44 -3.73
CA MET A 646 20.51 -32.27 -4.33
C MET A 646 20.79 -32.16 -5.83
N VAL A 647 22.00 -32.45 -6.29
CA VAL A 647 22.34 -32.48 -7.72
C VAL A 647 21.53 -33.53 -8.45
N ASP A 648 21.36 -34.74 -7.86
CA ASP A 648 20.70 -35.87 -8.52
C ASP A 648 19.16 -35.84 -8.43
N THR A 649 18.58 -35.11 -7.46
CA THR A 649 17.17 -35.24 -7.10
C THR A 649 16.44 -33.89 -7.21
N PRO A 650 15.91 -33.50 -8.37
CA PRO A 650 15.18 -32.21 -8.54
C PRO A 650 13.97 -32.05 -7.60
N ALA A 651 13.32 -33.15 -7.21
CA ALA A 651 12.19 -33.17 -6.29
C ALA A 651 12.49 -32.52 -4.91
N VAL A 652 13.77 -32.53 -4.49
CA VAL A 652 14.20 -31.84 -3.26
C VAL A 652 14.02 -30.33 -3.36
N PHE A 653 14.31 -29.75 -4.50
CA PHE A 653 14.10 -28.33 -4.75
C PHE A 653 12.61 -27.97 -4.80
N ASP A 654 11.78 -28.80 -5.46
CA ASP A 654 10.34 -28.61 -5.56
C ASP A 654 9.65 -28.58 -4.19
N TYR A 655 10.13 -29.38 -3.25
CA TYR A 655 9.57 -29.43 -1.92
C TYR A 655 9.70 -28.08 -1.16
N CYS A 656 10.81 -27.38 -1.35
CA CYS A 656 11.14 -26.16 -0.63
C CYS A 656 10.37 -24.95 -1.17
N GLY A 657 9.21 -24.61 -0.57
CA GLY A 657 8.35 -23.55 -1.05
C GLY A 657 8.97 -22.14 -1.03
N ASP A 658 9.74 -21.83 0.01
CA ASP A 658 10.46 -20.54 0.18
C ASP A 658 11.96 -20.67 -0.13
N HIS A 659 12.37 -21.74 -0.79
CA HIS A 659 13.75 -22.02 -1.19
C HIS A 659 14.76 -21.95 -0.03
N ALA A 660 14.36 -22.45 1.12
CA ALA A 660 15.15 -22.41 2.33
C ALA A 660 15.42 -23.79 2.91
N LEU A 661 16.64 -23.97 3.41
CA LEU A 661 17.13 -25.15 4.11
C LEU A 661 17.56 -24.76 5.51
N ARG A 662 17.52 -25.70 6.45
CA ARG A 662 18.13 -25.55 7.75
C ARG A 662 19.09 -26.68 8.01
N TRP A 663 20.32 -26.37 8.36
CA TRP A 663 21.30 -27.32 8.88
C TRP A 663 21.13 -27.49 10.39
N ASP A 664 21.05 -28.71 10.85
CA ASP A 664 21.12 -29.09 12.25
C ASP A 664 22.12 -30.25 12.41
N GLU A 665 23.35 -29.92 12.77
CA GLU A 665 24.49 -30.81 12.88
C GLU A 665 24.66 -31.77 11.68
N HIS A 666 23.97 -32.90 11.67
CA HIS A 666 24.08 -33.94 10.65
C HIS A 666 22.88 -34.07 9.71
N ASP A 667 21.77 -33.39 10.06
CA ASP A 667 20.52 -33.47 9.34
C ASP A 667 20.21 -32.12 8.63
N ILE A 668 19.54 -32.20 7.49
CA ILE A 668 19.23 -31.02 6.66
C ILE A 668 17.73 -31.01 6.42
N TYR A 669 17.09 -30.00 6.98
CA TYR A 669 15.65 -29.81 6.86
C TYR A 669 15.28 -28.99 5.64
N LEU A 670 14.36 -29.52 4.82
CA LEU A 670 13.76 -28.87 3.67
C LEU A 670 12.52 -28.10 4.14
N LEU A 671 12.57 -26.78 4.12
CA LEU A 671 11.52 -25.96 4.69
C LEU A 671 10.45 -25.61 3.65
N LYS A 672 9.18 -25.92 3.93
CA LYS A 672 8.04 -25.52 3.11
C LYS A 672 7.79 -24.01 3.21
N LYS A 673 8.06 -23.44 4.39
CA LYS A 673 8.12 -22.00 4.67
C LYS A 673 9.41 -21.73 5.42
N SER A 674 9.99 -20.56 5.35
CA SER A 674 11.30 -20.21 5.90
C SER A 674 11.43 -20.36 7.43
N ARG A 675 10.79 -21.35 8.04
CA ARG A 675 10.81 -21.62 9.49
C ARG A 675 10.45 -23.06 9.84
N MET A 676 11.07 -23.61 10.90
CA MET A 676 10.80 -24.96 11.42
C MET A 676 9.38 -25.13 12.00
N SER A 677 8.75 -24.07 12.48
CA SER A 677 7.34 -24.14 12.93
C SER A 677 6.35 -24.32 11.78
N GLY A 678 6.80 -24.22 10.52
CA GLY A 678 6.04 -24.64 9.35
C GLY A 678 6.34 -26.09 8.99
N MET A 679 5.58 -26.64 8.01
CA MET A 679 5.84 -28.00 7.51
C MET A 679 7.23 -28.11 6.90
N HIS A 680 7.94 -29.18 7.23
CA HIS A 680 9.27 -29.47 6.70
C HIS A 680 9.46 -30.98 6.51
N ALA A 681 10.41 -31.31 5.66
CA ALA A 681 10.93 -32.63 5.41
C ALA A 681 12.43 -32.67 5.78
N GLU A 682 13.02 -33.86 5.92
CA GLU A 682 14.46 -33.98 6.07
C GLU A 682 15.06 -34.52 4.76
N LEU A 683 16.23 -34.01 4.36
CA LEU A 683 16.84 -34.25 3.04
C LEU A 683 17.07 -35.71 2.74
N PHE A 684 17.72 -36.43 3.64
CA PHE A 684 18.17 -37.83 3.40
C PHE A 684 16.99 -38.80 3.41
N SER A 685 16.06 -38.62 4.34
CA SER A 685 14.84 -39.45 4.42
C SER A 685 13.89 -39.18 3.24
N TYR A 686 13.79 -37.90 2.79
CA TYR A 686 13.01 -37.55 1.62
C TYR A 686 13.61 -38.09 0.31
N HIS A 687 14.94 -38.05 0.20
CA HIS A 687 15.65 -38.65 -0.91
C HIS A 687 15.44 -40.19 -0.91
N LEU A 688 15.55 -40.83 0.24
CA LEU A 688 15.28 -42.29 0.40
C LEU A 688 13.84 -42.59 -0.06
N TYR A 689 12.86 -41.81 0.37
CA TYR A 689 11.48 -41.96 -0.07
C TYR A 689 11.35 -41.87 -1.61
N ALA A 690 11.97 -40.89 -2.25
CA ALA A 690 11.98 -40.76 -3.69
C ALA A 690 12.60 -41.98 -4.39
N GLN A 691 13.71 -42.50 -3.87
CA GLN A 691 14.38 -43.70 -4.39
C GLN A 691 13.54 -44.97 -4.23
N LEU A 692 12.95 -45.17 -3.05
CA LEU A 692 12.09 -46.35 -2.77
C LEU A 692 10.80 -46.31 -3.60
N GLY A 693 10.36 -45.13 -4.05
CA GLY A 693 9.19 -44.93 -4.92
C GLY A 693 9.38 -45.43 -6.36
N THR A 694 10.63 -45.74 -6.78
CA THR A 694 10.88 -46.19 -8.15
C THR A 694 10.31 -47.59 -8.38
N LYS A 695 9.76 -47.86 -9.58
CA LYS A 695 9.18 -49.17 -9.96
C LYS A 695 10.14 -50.36 -9.74
N GLN A 696 11.42 -50.10 -9.96
CA GLN A 696 12.43 -51.13 -9.78
C GLN A 696 12.65 -51.50 -8.30
N MET A 697 12.70 -50.47 -7.44
CA MET A 697 12.93 -50.63 -6.01
C MET A 697 11.71 -51.22 -5.31
N GLN A 698 10.51 -50.80 -5.67
CA GLN A 698 9.27 -51.37 -5.16
C GLN A 698 9.18 -52.89 -5.37
N LYS A 699 9.63 -53.41 -6.52
CA LYS A 699 9.69 -54.85 -6.78
C LYS A 699 10.69 -55.57 -5.87
N LYS A 700 11.84 -54.96 -5.58
CA LYS A 700 12.87 -55.54 -4.70
C LYS A 700 12.43 -55.57 -3.23
N LEU A 701 11.66 -54.60 -2.80
CA LEU A 701 11.20 -54.40 -1.44
C LEU A 701 10.03 -55.31 -1.04
N LEU A 702 9.30 -55.92 -1.96
CA LEU A 702 8.17 -56.78 -1.59
C LEU A 702 8.60 -57.83 -0.56
N PRO A 703 7.79 -58.07 0.51
CA PRO A 703 6.43 -57.62 0.75
C PRO A 703 6.31 -56.23 1.38
N LEU A 704 7.44 -55.60 1.72
CA LEU A 704 7.43 -54.19 2.17
C LEU A 704 6.97 -53.29 1.02
N ARG A 705 6.04 -52.40 1.31
CA ARG A 705 5.48 -51.41 0.35
C ARG A 705 5.70 -50.01 0.88
N LEU A 706 6.16 -49.12 0.04
CA LEU A 706 6.18 -47.69 0.39
C LEU A 706 4.72 -47.17 0.51
N VAL A 707 4.41 -46.56 1.63
CA VAL A 707 3.06 -46.01 1.90
C VAL A 707 3.05 -44.51 1.64
N GLU A 708 3.73 -43.75 2.48
CA GLU A 708 3.73 -42.28 2.40
C GLU A 708 4.99 -41.72 3.06
N TYR A 709 5.18 -40.42 2.85
CA TYR A 709 6.13 -39.58 3.57
C TYR A 709 5.40 -38.59 4.44
N GLU A 710 5.64 -38.58 5.73
CA GLU A 710 5.06 -37.67 6.68
C GLU A 710 5.99 -36.49 6.89
N THR A 711 5.47 -35.31 6.62
CA THR A 711 6.12 -34.04 6.92
C THR A 711 5.59 -33.51 8.25
N VAL A 712 6.44 -32.86 9.02
CA VAL A 712 6.10 -32.40 10.38
C VAL A 712 6.22 -30.88 10.51
N SER A 713 5.66 -30.33 11.58
CA SER A 713 5.83 -28.94 11.99
C SER A 713 6.35 -28.90 13.41
N GLY A 714 7.28 -27.99 13.69
CA GLY A 714 7.94 -27.93 15.00
C GLY A 714 9.10 -28.94 15.10
N THR A 715 9.55 -29.24 16.32
CA THR A 715 10.73 -30.08 16.61
C THR A 715 10.39 -31.25 17.53
N GLU A 716 9.11 -31.57 17.70
CA GLU A 716 8.68 -32.67 18.56
C GLU A 716 8.76 -34.06 17.89
N TYR A 717 8.63 -34.05 16.56
CA TYR A 717 8.64 -35.26 15.75
C TYR A 717 9.58 -35.09 14.56
N GLU A 718 10.20 -36.20 14.11
CA GLU A 718 11.05 -36.17 12.93
C GLU A 718 10.25 -36.51 11.66
N PRO A 719 10.54 -35.80 10.53
CA PRO A 719 9.97 -36.17 9.23
C PRO A 719 10.34 -37.60 8.86
N SER A 720 9.37 -38.38 8.43
CA SER A 720 9.56 -39.85 8.31
C SER A 720 8.85 -40.42 7.10
N LEU A 721 9.37 -41.54 6.60
CA LEU A 721 8.68 -42.36 5.62
C LEU A 721 8.12 -43.65 6.27
N TYR A 722 6.95 -44.06 5.79
CA TYR A 722 6.26 -45.25 6.23
C TYR A 722 6.35 -46.36 5.19
N LEU A 723 6.74 -47.55 5.65
CA LEU A 723 6.55 -48.77 4.88
C LEU A 723 5.35 -49.53 5.42
N GLY A 724 4.62 -50.21 4.57
CA GLY A 724 3.52 -51.09 4.94
C GLY A 724 3.95 -52.56 4.70
N LEU A 725 3.65 -53.40 5.66
CA LEU A 725 3.83 -54.85 5.60
C LEU A 725 2.56 -55.52 6.07
N THR A 726 2.00 -56.40 5.24
CA THR A 726 0.94 -57.31 5.67
C THR A 726 1.57 -58.66 5.95
N PHE A 727 1.63 -59.09 7.19
CA PHE A 727 2.22 -60.38 7.60
C PHE A 727 1.20 -61.24 8.37
N GLN A 728 0.91 -62.43 7.89
CA GLN A 728 -0.13 -63.34 8.47
C GLN A 728 -1.49 -62.63 8.69
N GLY A 729 -1.87 -61.70 7.81
CA GLY A 729 -3.12 -60.97 7.87
C GLY A 729 -3.12 -59.73 8.79
N PHE A 730 -2.00 -59.43 9.42
CA PHE A 730 -1.84 -58.23 10.26
C PHE A 730 -1.02 -57.17 9.54
N GLU A 731 -1.46 -55.91 9.63
CA GLU A 731 -0.75 -54.78 9.06
C GLU A 731 0.28 -54.24 10.07
N VAL A 732 1.52 -54.04 9.59
CA VAL A 732 2.64 -53.50 10.35
C VAL A 732 3.24 -52.34 9.55
N PHE A 733 3.52 -51.24 10.21
CA PHE A 733 4.03 -50.02 9.58
C PHE A 733 5.40 -49.64 10.15
N PRO A 734 6.51 -50.10 9.56
CA PRO A 734 7.83 -49.60 9.89
C PRO A 734 7.96 -48.13 9.52
N LEU A 735 8.43 -47.33 10.47
CA LEU A 735 8.74 -45.90 10.33
C LEU A 735 10.25 -45.74 10.14
N ILE A 736 10.66 -44.90 9.20
CA ILE A 736 12.09 -44.64 8.95
C ILE A 736 12.30 -43.11 8.91
N TYR A 737 13.23 -42.64 9.72
CA TYR A 737 13.63 -41.22 9.76
C TYR A 737 15.15 -41.08 9.89
N SER A 738 15.67 -39.88 9.60
CA SER A 738 17.08 -39.56 9.83
C SER A 738 17.29 -39.17 11.30
N ASP A 739 18.33 -39.64 11.90
CA ASP A 739 18.71 -39.36 13.28
C ASP A 739 20.24 -39.36 13.41
N SER A 740 20.78 -38.18 13.71
CA SER A 740 22.21 -37.99 14.00
C SER A 740 23.16 -38.62 12.97
N GLY A 741 22.83 -38.43 11.68
CA GLY A 741 23.64 -38.93 10.58
C GLY A 741 23.40 -40.38 10.18
N ASN A 742 22.46 -41.08 10.80
CA ASN A 742 22.01 -42.42 10.47
C ASN A 742 20.53 -42.44 10.11
N PHE A 743 20.06 -43.56 9.58
CA PHE A 743 18.62 -43.82 9.55
C PHE A 743 18.23 -44.66 10.76
N ARG A 744 17.07 -44.33 11.34
CA ARG A 744 16.45 -45.16 12.38
C ARG A 744 15.19 -45.80 11.82
N ILE A 745 15.14 -47.15 11.88
CA ILE A 745 13.94 -47.94 11.57
C ILE A 745 13.25 -48.24 12.88
N GLN A 746 11.97 -47.87 13.00
CA GLN A 746 11.21 -47.97 14.23
C GLN A 746 9.89 -48.69 13.99
N LEU A 747 9.50 -49.62 14.92
CA LEU A 747 8.22 -50.29 14.92
C LEU A 747 7.62 -50.32 16.34
N PRO A 748 6.30 -50.02 16.46
CA PRO A 748 5.62 -50.20 17.74
C PRO A 748 5.48 -51.70 18.12
N ARG A 749 5.93 -52.08 19.28
CA ARG A 749 5.79 -53.47 19.74
C ARG A 749 4.35 -53.96 19.81
N LYS A 750 3.41 -53.07 20.03
CA LYS A 750 1.97 -53.34 19.99
C LYS A 750 1.53 -53.96 18.66
N SER A 751 2.07 -53.47 17.54
CA SER A 751 1.77 -53.99 16.20
C SER A 751 2.42 -55.36 15.90
N LEU A 752 3.46 -55.74 16.67
CA LEU A 752 4.17 -56.98 16.51
C LEU A 752 3.62 -58.10 17.44
N LYS A 753 2.86 -57.77 18.47
CA LYS A 753 2.25 -58.77 19.38
C LYS A 753 1.46 -59.85 18.69
N PRO A 754 0.68 -59.59 17.62
CA PRO A 754 -0.04 -60.62 16.88
C PRO A 754 0.89 -61.53 16.02
N VAL A 755 2.12 -61.10 15.77
CA VAL A 755 3.08 -61.72 14.84
C VAL A 755 4.45 -61.89 15.50
N PRO A 756 4.56 -62.71 16.58
CA PRO A 756 5.79 -62.84 17.39
C PRO A 756 6.99 -63.39 16.59
N ASP A 757 6.76 -64.21 15.58
CA ASP A 757 7.81 -64.71 14.71
C ASP A 757 8.50 -63.62 13.92
N LEU A 758 7.74 -62.58 13.51
CA LEU A 758 8.29 -61.40 12.86
C LEU A 758 9.13 -60.57 13.85
N GLU A 759 8.66 -60.37 15.10
CA GLU A 759 9.46 -59.68 16.14
C GLU A 759 10.77 -60.43 16.36
N LYS A 760 10.72 -61.75 16.49
CA LYS A 760 11.91 -62.60 16.67
C LYS A 760 12.88 -62.47 15.50
N LEU A 761 12.41 -62.55 14.26
CA LEU A 761 13.22 -62.34 13.07
C LEU A 761 13.94 -60.98 13.09
N LEU A 762 13.24 -59.92 13.39
CA LEU A 762 13.79 -58.54 13.42
C LEU A 762 14.87 -58.42 14.50
N VAL A 763 14.63 -58.95 15.68
CA VAL A 763 15.57 -58.90 16.81
C VAL A 763 16.80 -59.79 16.59
N GLU A 764 16.60 -61.06 16.24
CA GLU A 764 17.68 -62.01 16.18
C GLU A 764 18.54 -61.88 14.90
N THR A 765 17.91 -61.55 13.75
CA THR A 765 18.61 -61.51 12.46
C THR A 765 19.15 -60.13 12.13
N PHE A 766 18.37 -59.07 12.47
CA PHE A 766 18.73 -57.72 12.13
C PHE A 766 19.20 -56.89 13.33
N SER A 767 19.22 -57.47 14.54
CA SER A 767 19.70 -56.88 15.78
C SER A 767 18.91 -55.61 16.17
N PHE A 768 17.58 -55.65 16.00
CA PHE A 768 16.74 -54.59 16.53
C PHE A 768 16.85 -54.53 18.07
N GLU A 769 17.04 -53.33 18.57
CA GLU A 769 17.03 -53.07 20.01
C GLU A 769 15.59 -53.04 20.50
N VAL A 770 15.35 -53.74 21.63
CA VAL A 770 13.99 -53.84 22.19
C VAL A 770 13.82 -52.85 23.33
N GLU A 771 12.94 -51.91 23.15
CA GLU A 771 12.50 -51.00 24.19
C GLU A 771 11.12 -51.42 24.72
N LYS A 772 10.60 -50.68 25.76
CA LYS A 772 9.32 -51.03 26.39
C LYS A 772 8.16 -51.06 25.39
N GLU A 773 8.08 -50.07 24.52
CA GLU A 773 6.99 -49.88 23.58
C GLU A 773 7.38 -49.96 22.11
N LEU A 774 8.66 -49.97 21.80
CA LEU A 774 9.23 -49.89 20.46
C LEU A 774 10.31 -50.94 20.25
N ILE A 775 10.54 -51.33 19.00
CA ILE A 775 11.82 -51.93 18.57
C ILE A 775 12.45 -50.99 17.54
N THR A 776 13.76 -50.78 17.63
CA THR A 776 14.48 -49.80 16.81
C THR A 776 15.76 -50.39 16.23
N LEU A 777 16.14 -49.95 15.04
CA LEU A 777 17.41 -50.29 14.42
C LEU A 777 18.06 -49.05 13.83
N ALA A 778 19.26 -48.72 14.25
CA ALA A 778 20.07 -47.67 13.63
C ALA A 778 20.86 -48.28 12.46
N VAL A 779 20.77 -47.58 11.30
CA VAL A 779 21.41 -48.05 10.05
C VAL A 779 22.18 -46.90 9.43
N ALA A 780 23.45 -47.11 9.10
CA ALA A 780 24.22 -46.09 8.37
C ALA A 780 23.55 -45.74 7.03
N ARG A 781 23.62 -44.49 6.64
CA ARG A 781 22.88 -43.96 5.47
C ARG A 781 23.13 -44.76 4.19
N GLU A 782 24.37 -45.14 3.93
CA GLU A 782 24.77 -45.93 2.76
C GLU A 782 24.28 -47.39 2.80
N ARG A 783 23.91 -47.89 3.96
CA ARG A 783 23.45 -49.27 4.16
C ARG A 783 21.95 -49.46 4.24
N ILE A 784 21.18 -48.38 4.26
CA ILE A 784 19.71 -48.46 4.48
C ILE A 784 19.01 -49.29 3.39
N GLN A 785 19.28 -49.05 2.12
CA GLN A 785 18.64 -49.79 1.03
C GLN A 785 19.03 -51.27 1.01
N PRO A 786 20.34 -51.66 1.10
CA PRO A 786 20.74 -53.08 1.30
C PRO A 786 20.04 -53.75 2.48
N THR A 787 19.92 -53.03 3.61
CA THR A 787 19.27 -53.55 4.82
C THR A 787 17.77 -53.81 4.58
N LEU A 788 17.05 -52.84 3.99
CA LEU A 788 15.64 -53.01 3.66
C LEU A 788 15.38 -54.13 2.65
N CYS A 789 16.25 -54.30 1.65
CA CYS A 789 16.17 -55.43 0.72
C CYS A 789 16.43 -56.78 1.40
N ALA A 790 17.38 -56.83 2.32
CA ALA A 790 17.66 -58.05 3.11
C ALA A 790 16.47 -58.37 4.03
N MET A 791 15.90 -57.36 4.73
CA MET A 791 14.70 -57.57 5.53
C MET A 791 13.54 -58.10 4.69
N ALA A 792 13.29 -57.53 3.54
CA ALA A 792 12.21 -57.95 2.62
C ALA A 792 12.40 -59.39 2.17
N LYS A 793 13.66 -59.83 1.94
CA LYS A 793 13.99 -61.20 1.57
C LYS A 793 13.73 -62.19 2.71
N GLU A 794 14.19 -61.89 3.91
CA GLU A 794 14.02 -62.79 5.07
C GLU A 794 12.56 -62.86 5.51
N ILE A 795 11.80 -61.75 5.42
CA ILE A 795 10.35 -61.73 5.67
C ILE A 795 9.61 -62.67 4.69
N ARG A 796 9.97 -62.67 3.40
CA ARG A 796 9.38 -63.59 2.41
C ARG A 796 9.67 -65.07 2.74
N ILE A 797 10.88 -65.36 3.21
CA ILE A 797 11.24 -66.68 3.62
C ILE A 797 10.40 -67.13 4.83
N LEU A 798 10.25 -66.27 5.80
CA LEU A 798 9.46 -66.57 7.00
C LEU A 798 7.97 -66.75 6.65
N GLU A 799 7.41 -65.94 5.75
CA GLU A 799 6.02 -66.09 5.25
C GLU A 799 5.80 -67.40 4.57
N ALA A 800 6.78 -67.83 3.72
CA ALA A 800 6.72 -69.15 3.04
C ALA A 800 6.78 -70.30 4.01
N GLN A 801 7.58 -70.20 5.06
CA GLN A 801 7.68 -71.21 6.12
C GLN A 801 6.38 -71.27 6.94
N SER A 802 5.81 -70.14 7.30
CA SER A 802 4.55 -70.06 8.06
C SER A 802 3.32 -70.55 7.26
N ALA A 803 3.37 -70.48 5.93
CA ALA A 803 2.31 -70.99 5.05
C ALA A 803 2.39 -72.53 4.87
N LEU A 804 3.52 -73.17 5.18
CA LEU A 804 3.73 -74.61 5.10
C LEU A 804 3.53 -75.25 6.46
N ALA A 805 3.54 -74.54 7.58
CA ALA A 805 3.23 -75.02 8.92
C ALA A 805 1.76 -74.87 9.25
#